data_2f9e3307c940f587ee21e2bed8244623
#
_entry.id   2f9e3307c940f587ee21e2bed8244623
#
_cell.length_a   1.000
_cell.length_b   1.000
_cell.length_c   1.000
_cell.angle_alpha   90.00
_cell.angle_beta   90.00
_cell.angle_gamma   90.00
#
_symmetry.space_group_name_H-M   'P 1'
#
loop_
_entity.id
_entity.type
_entity.pdbx_description
1 polymer ?
#
loop_
_entity_poly.entity_id
_entity_poly.type
_entity_poly.pdbx_seq_one_letter_code
_entity_poly.pdbx_strand_id
1 'polypeptide(L)'
;MGTVHALLTGINAYPADRCTPLTGCLNDVEAAEELLVRRTGGRLELTKLLNGDATVSSVASGIQHRLGRARPGDTALFWFSGHGTEQPATEPAHLDIEATGRCQALVCVDGLLVDKRLGVLLDEVAAGGVHTVAVLDCCYAGGATRGRHLTERFASPDAAWFAAAARDARIPERPAKHVLLAATRLDQPSYEGRFKGRAHGLFSYALLGALRAASPTATYREVHAAAQSRLLVSSTYQRPTLAPAEPGGIADQPFLGGTGARVPSPYLLGEDRRDGWQVDCGSGHGLPPGPGTEFRVTRPDTPRRTPGRTAAVGRAVRAATVGPERTLVEPVCWSPKPAEVYPVALSALAVPPASVTLTAPDDPAATRALARAIAEAGPGGGPSPLLRRVGRPEDAGALLFRIEARGGQAHVLRRDGSPFVAPLPLDGPEDADRVAACLVHLTRWHQLRDLEAPPSPLTGRIRLEIAPWGSDTPLVPDSDGEIACRYGLGPAGPVPPLVSVRIRHLATTGRRLWCVLLDLTDSYASHTGLFDDGRFVGPGHTGYALDNRPVQLSLPAHRTPRPGAFVRDWLKLIVCEGELNTVPFHLDRWDPLAPLGSRGSALRHADGLLRFDAPERSSRDAHPEEAGGPGQWATQTVQVRTEVPRC
;
A
#
# COMPACT_ATOMS: atom_id res chain seq x y z
N MET A 1 21.54 -10.07 13.84
CA MET A 1 20.54 -9.24 14.53
C MET A 1 21.24 -8.46 15.63
N GLY A 2 21.05 -7.13 15.65
CA GLY A 2 21.48 -6.26 16.75
C GLY A 2 20.67 -6.45 18.03
N THR A 3 20.84 -5.56 18.98
CA THR A 3 20.02 -5.50 20.19
C THR A 3 18.64 -4.92 19.87
N VAL A 4 17.60 -5.43 20.51
CA VAL A 4 16.24 -4.86 20.44
C VAL A 4 16.03 -4.02 21.70
N HIS A 5 15.87 -2.71 21.52
CA HIS A 5 15.47 -1.78 22.56
C HIS A 5 13.95 -1.64 22.50
N ALA A 6 13.24 -2.06 23.53
CA ALA A 6 11.78 -2.06 23.55
C ALA A 6 11.23 -1.20 24.68
N LEU A 7 10.28 -0.34 24.34
CA LEU A 7 9.45 0.41 25.28
C LEU A 7 8.00 -0.08 25.13
N LEU A 8 7.51 -0.81 26.13
CA LEU A 8 6.15 -1.33 26.16
C LEU A 8 5.30 -0.52 27.13
N THR A 9 4.21 0.05 26.64
CA THR A 9 3.28 0.88 27.42
C THR A 9 1.90 0.25 27.44
N GLY A 10 1.34 0.07 28.64
CA GLY A 10 0.01 -0.51 28.82
C GLY A 10 -0.79 0.21 29.89
N ILE A 11 -2.01 0.66 29.57
CA ILE A 11 -2.85 1.42 30.49
C ILE A 11 -4.24 0.80 30.60
N ASN A 12 -4.53 0.18 31.74
CA ASN A 12 -5.87 -0.28 32.12
C ASN A 12 -6.56 0.74 33.03
N ALA A 13 -5.80 1.32 33.98
CA ALA A 13 -6.33 2.20 35.01
C ALA A 13 -6.21 3.67 34.57
N TYR A 14 -7.28 4.17 33.99
CA TYR A 14 -7.46 5.60 33.69
C TYR A 14 -8.22 6.31 34.83
N PRO A 15 -8.05 7.63 35.01
CA PRO A 15 -8.89 8.41 35.89
C PRO A 15 -10.35 8.28 35.48
N ALA A 16 -11.25 7.91 36.42
CA ALA A 16 -12.62 7.54 36.14
C ALA A 16 -13.49 8.70 35.59
N ASP A 17 -13.07 9.94 35.84
CA ASP A 17 -13.67 11.16 35.33
C ASP A 17 -13.27 11.47 33.88
N ARG A 18 -12.33 10.73 33.30
CA ARG A 18 -11.78 10.97 31.95
C ARG A 18 -12.01 9.86 30.97
N CYS A 19 -11.79 8.62 31.37
CA CYS A 19 -11.86 7.47 30.46
C CYS A 19 -12.44 6.25 31.14
N THR A 20 -13.13 5.40 30.36
CA THR A 20 -13.56 4.07 30.83
C THR A 20 -12.34 3.20 31.09
N PRO A 21 -12.24 2.50 32.24
CA PRO A 21 -11.15 1.56 32.49
C PRO A 21 -11.11 0.43 31.44
N LEU A 22 -9.90 0.00 31.09
CA LEU A 22 -9.64 -1.16 30.23
C LEU A 22 -9.17 -2.35 31.06
N THR A 23 -9.10 -3.52 30.46
CA THR A 23 -8.72 -4.75 31.16
C THR A 23 -7.67 -5.58 30.41
N GLY A 24 -7.44 -5.29 29.12
CA GLY A 24 -6.59 -6.08 28.24
C GLY A 24 -5.18 -5.57 28.07
N CYS A 25 -4.91 -4.27 28.33
CA CYS A 25 -3.66 -3.63 27.91
C CYS A 25 -2.41 -4.18 28.62
N LEU A 26 -2.53 -4.48 29.91
CA LEU A 26 -1.41 -5.07 30.67
C LEU A 26 -1.11 -6.49 30.18
N ASN A 27 -2.14 -7.25 29.84
CA ASN A 27 -1.98 -8.59 29.28
C ASN A 27 -1.33 -8.56 27.89
N ASP A 28 -1.62 -7.53 27.10
CA ASP A 28 -0.98 -7.31 25.80
C ASP A 28 0.51 -7.04 25.95
N VAL A 29 0.89 -6.19 26.91
CA VAL A 29 2.29 -5.90 27.24
C VAL A 29 3.03 -7.15 27.71
N GLU A 30 2.44 -7.94 28.63
CA GLU A 30 3.02 -9.19 29.11
C GLU A 30 3.23 -10.20 27.95
N ALA A 31 2.24 -10.35 27.07
CA ALA A 31 2.34 -11.25 25.92
C ALA A 31 3.34 -10.77 24.86
N ALA A 32 3.52 -9.45 24.70
CA ALA A 32 4.54 -8.86 23.85
C ALA A 32 5.95 -9.09 24.43
N GLU A 33 6.13 -8.87 25.74
CA GLU A 33 7.38 -9.17 26.45
C GLU A 33 7.81 -10.63 26.26
N GLU A 34 6.89 -11.59 26.52
CA GLU A 34 7.16 -13.02 26.31
C GLU A 34 7.60 -13.36 24.88
N LEU A 35 6.98 -12.72 23.89
CA LEU A 35 7.33 -12.91 22.49
C LEU A 35 8.74 -12.37 22.20
N LEU A 36 9.03 -11.15 22.67
CA LEU A 36 10.31 -10.49 22.45
C LEU A 36 11.45 -11.27 23.10
N VAL A 37 11.30 -11.71 24.36
CA VAL A 37 12.29 -12.53 25.06
C VAL A 37 12.62 -13.79 24.24
N ARG A 38 11.61 -14.49 23.74
CA ARG A 38 11.81 -15.69 22.92
C ARG A 38 12.51 -15.40 21.59
N ARG A 39 12.14 -14.28 20.91
CA ARG A 39 12.67 -13.96 19.58
C ARG A 39 14.08 -13.39 19.57
N THR A 40 14.45 -12.65 20.62
CA THR A 40 15.75 -11.95 20.65
C THR A 40 16.90 -12.78 21.20
N GLY A 41 16.59 -13.89 21.89
CA GLY A 41 17.62 -14.77 22.44
C GLY A 41 18.58 -14.08 23.41
N GLY A 42 18.05 -13.19 24.27
CA GLY A 42 18.84 -12.47 25.29
C GLY A 42 19.39 -11.10 24.83
N ARG A 43 19.14 -10.69 23.59
CA ARG A 43 19.48 -9.35 23.08
C ARG A 43 18.29 -8.42 23.15
N LEU A 44 17.74 -8.23 24.35
CA LEU A 44 16.58 -7.38 24.62
C LEU A 44 16.90 -6.41 25.77
N GLU A 45 16.82 -5.11 25.49
CA GLU A 45 16.74 -4.06 26.49
C GLU A 45 15.29 -3.59 26.60
N LEU A 46 14.61 -3.95 27.69
CA LEU A 46 13.19 -3.72 27.88
C LEU A 46 12.92 -2.67 28.96
N THR A 47 12.05 -1.72 28.63
CA THR A 47 11.43 -0.78 29.57
C THR A 47 9.91 -0.92 29.50
N LYS A 48 9.23 -0.94 30.65
CA LYS A 48 7.76 -0.97 30.72
C LYS A 48 7.25 0.26 31.44
N LEU A 49 6.19 0.87 30.90
CA LEU A 49 5.42 1.94 31.54
C LEU A 49 3.98 1.45 31.67
N LEU A 50 3.56 1.19 32.90
CA LEU A 50 2.25 0.55 33.17
C LEU A 50 1.38 1.50 34.00
N ASN A 51 0.11 1.63 33.62
CA ASN A 51 -0.88 2.44 34.33
C ASN A 51 -0.33 3.83 34.71
N GLY A 52 -0.26 4.16 35.99
CA GLY A 52 0.19 5.45 36.51
C GLY A 52 1.57 5.92 36.05
N ASP A 53 2.44 5.00 35.61
CA ASP A 53 3.77 5.35 35.10
C ASP A 53 3.73 5.85 33.64
N ALA A 54 2.63 5.60 32.95
CA ALA A 54 2.45 5.94 31.53
C ALA A 54 1.93 7.38 31.35
N THR A 55 2.68 8.35 31.85
CA THR A 55 2.46 9.79 31.64
C THR A 55 2.97 10.21 30.26
N VAL A 56 2.47 11.33 29.72
CA VAL A 56 2.98 11.91 28.46
C VAL A 56 4.49 12.13 28.52
N SER A 57 4.98 12.67 29.66
CA SER A 57 6.41 12.91 29.86
C SER A 57 7.22 11.62 29.91
N SER A 58 6.73 10.59 30.62
CA SER A 58 7.43 9.31 30.76
C SER A 58 7.50 8.57 29.40
N VAL A 59 6.42 8.57 28.63
CA VAL A 59 6.39 7.96 27.29
C VAL A 59 7.33 8.69 26.34
N ALA A 60 7.25 10.02 26.25
CA ALA A 60 8.13 10.81 25.41
C ALA A 60 9.61 10.62 25.79
N SER A 61 9.94 10.74 27.08
CA SER A 61 11.31 10.51 27.59
C SER A 61 11.77 9.06 27.36
N GLY A 62 10.87 8.09 27.50
CA GLY A 62 11.15 6.68 27.19
C GLY A 62 11.56 6.48 25.73
N ILE A 63 10.86 7.09 24.78
CA ILE A 63 11.23 7.06 23.37
C ILE A 63 12.58 7.74 23.16
N GLN A 64 12.76 8.99 23.62
CA GLN A 64 14.00 9.75 23.41
C GLN A 64 15.24 9.11 24.07
N HIS A 65 15.12 8.64 25.30
CA HIS A 65 16.29 8.25 26.09
C HIS A 65 16.46 6.74 26.25
N ARG A 66 15.42 5.92 26.10
CA ARG A 66 15.55 4.45 26.14
C ARG A 66 15.72 3.88 24.74
N LEU A 67 14.80 4.22 23.81
CA LEU A 67 14.94 3.81 22.43
C LEU A 67 16.07 4.54 21.71
N GLY A 68 16.33 5.81 22.05
CA GLY A 68 17.45 6.59 21.50
C GLY A 68 18.85 6.09 21.90
N ARG A 69 18.98 5.04 22.74
CA ARG A 69 20.25 4.32 22.96
C ARG A 69 20.63 3.37 21.84
N ALA A 70 19.65 2.96 21.04
CA ALA A 70 19.87 2.07 19.92
C ALA A 70 20.88 2.67 18.92
N ARG A 71 21.67 1.82 18.30
CA ARG A 71 22.71 2.18 17.33
C ARG A 71 22.38 1.58 15.96
N PRO A 72 23.02 2.03 14.87
CA PRO A 72 22.86 1.40 13.58
C PRO A 72 23.05 -0.12 13.65
N GLY A 73 22.06 -0.87 13.16
CA GLY A 73 21.99 -2.34 13.24
C GLY A 73 21.17 -2.86 14.43
N ASP A 74 20.80 -2.00 15.40
CA ASP A 74 19.83 -2.32 16.43
C ASP A 74 18.39 -2.04 15.95
N THR A 75 17.41 -2.51 16.75
CA THR A 75 15.99 -2.23 16.52
C THR A 75 15.43 -1.47 17.73
N ALA A 76 14.71 -0.39 17.46
CA ALA A 76 13.92 0.33 18.46
C ALA A 76 12.43 -0.02 18.27
N LEU A 77 11.77 -0.54 19.31
CA LEU A 77 10.37 -0.90 19.29
C LEU A 77 9.58 -0.13 20.35
N PHE A 78 8.61 0.65 19.89
CA PHE A 78 7.57 1.24 20.75
C PHE A 78 6.28 0.45 20.62
N TRP A 79 5.71 -0.04 21.71
CA TRP A 79 4.42 -0.71 21.76
C TRP A 79 3.51 0.00 22.77
N PHE A 80 2.35 0.42 22.30
CA PHE A 80 1.32 1.06 23.10
C PHE A 80 0.02 0.25 23.05
N SER A 81 -0.58 0.01 24.23
CA SER A 81 -1.89 -0.61 24.39
C SER A 81 -2.70 0.23 25.38
N GLY A 82 -3.77 0.87 24.90
CA GLY A 82 -4.55 1.83 25.69
C GLY A 82 -5.67 2.48 24.87
N HIS A 83 -6.20 3.59 25.40
CA HIS A 83 -7.10 4.43 24.66
C HIS A 83 -6.39 5.31 23.64
N GLY A 84 -7.07 5.55 22.51
CA GLY A 84 -6.75 6.63 21.59
C GLY A 84 -7.91 7.61 21.47
N THR A 85 -7.68 8.72 20.76
CA THR A 85 -8.66 9.78 20.54
C THR A 85 -8.39 10.54 19.26
N GLU A 86 -9.40 11.25 18.75
CA GLU A 86 -9.24 12.22 17.67
C GLU A 86 -10.02 13.50 17.96
N GLN A 87 -9.53 14.64 17.47
CA GLN A 87 -10.19 15.94 17.57
C GLN A 87 -10.00 16.73 16.26
N PRO A 88 -10.89 17.69 15.95
CA PRO A 88 -10.66 18.57 14.80
C PRO A 88 -9.29 19.25 14.87
N ALA A 89 -8.59 19.28 13.75
CA ALA A 89 -7.35 20.03 13.62
C ALA A 89 -7.68 21.54 13.61
N THR A 90 -7.06 22.30 14.49
CA THR A 90 -7.28 23.75 14.63
C THR A 90 -6.10 24.58 14.15
N GLU A 91 -4.91 23.98 14.17
CA GLU A 91 -3.68 24.66 13.71
C GLU A 91 -3.59 24.60 12.19
N PRO A 92 -3.38 25.74 11.50
CA PRO A 92 -3.30 25.77 10.02
C PRO A 92 -2.27 24.78 9.46
N ALA A 93 -1.09 24.70 10.07
CA ALA A 93 -0.04 23.77 9.66
C ALA A 93 -0.44 22.29 9.79
N HIS A 94 -1.34 21.95 10.71
CA HIS A 94 -1.87 20.59 10.82
C HIS A 94 -2.92 20.33 9.73
N LEU A 95 -3.71 21.32 9.33
CA LEU A 95 -4.71 21.18 8.26
C LEU A 95 -4.05 20.90 6.90
N ASP A 96 -2.81 21.37 6.69
CA ASP A 96 -2.05 21.10 5.48
C ASP A 96 -1.66 19.62 5.33
N ILE A 97 -1.50 18.91 6.43
CA ILE A 97 -1.09 17.51 6.45
C ILE A 97 -2.21 16.52 6.84
N GLU A 98 -3.28 17.04 7.46
CA GLU A 98 -4.44 16.24 7.89
C GLU A 98 -5.60 16.32 6.91
N ALA A 99 -5.54 15.53 5.85
CA ALA A 99 -6.57 15.45 4.83
C ALA A 99 -7.96 15.09 5.38
N THR A 100 -8.03 14.49 6.59
CA THR A 100 -9.29 14.22 7.30
C THR A 100 -9.80 15.41 8.09
N GLY A 101 -8.99 16.46 8.27
CA GLY A 101 -9.27 17.59 9.15
C GLY A 101 -9.22 17.26 10.64
N ARG A 102 -8.62 16.13 11.03
CA ARG A 102 -8.58 15.65 12.43
C ARG A 102 -7.18 15.18 12.80
N CYS A 103 -6.73 15.57 14.00
CA CYS A 103 -5.51 15.05 14.62
C CYS A 103 -5.84 13.89 15.55
N GLN A 104 -4.95 12.94 15.65
CA GLN A 104 -5.04 11.77 16.52
C GLN A 104 -4.10 11.91 17.73
N ALA A 105 -4.40 11.20 18.82
CA ALA A 105 -3.51 11.15 19.98
C ALA A 105 -3.64 9.82 20.73
N LEU A 106 -2.53 9.40 21.35
CA LEU A 106 -2.52 8.40 22.41
C LEU A 106 -2.98 9.05 23.72
N VAL A 107 -3.87 8.38 24.44
CA VAL A 107 -4.34 8.86 25.75
C VAL A 107 -3.43 8.28 26.82
N CYS A 108 -2.58 9.12 27.41
CA CYS A 108 -1.81 8.80 28.59
C CYS A 108 -2.61 9.10 29.87
N VAL A 109 -2.12 8.69 31.04
CA VAL A 109 -2.87 8.86 32.30
C VAL A 109 -3.06 10.32 32.72
N ASP A 110 -2.16 11.21 32.29
CA ASP A 110 -2.13 12.64 32.63
C ASP A 110 -2.40 13.59 31.46
N GLY A 111 -2.42 13.09 30.21
CA GLY A 111 -2.53 13.94 29.04
C GLY A 111 -2.58 13.19 27.72
N LEU A 112 -2.43 13.92 26.63
CA LEU A 112 -2.47 13.41 25.27
C LEU A 112 -1.07 13.51 24.64
N LEU A 113 -0.62 12.41 24.04
CA LEU A 113 0.53 12.40 23.14
C LEU A 113 0.03 12.41 21.71
N VAL A 114 0.04 13.60 21.10
CA VAL A 114 -0.44 13.81 19.73
C VAL A 114 0.46 13.07 18.74
N ASP A 115 -0.14 12.48 17.71
CA ASP A 115 0.51 11.68 16.67
C ASP A 115 1.69 12.40 16.00
N LYS A 116 1.59 13.73 15.78
CA LYS A 116 2.67 14.55 15.23
C LYS A 116 3.91 14.52 16.10
N ARG A 117 3.71 14.70 17.42
CA ARG A 117 4.82 14.63 18.39
C ARG A 117 5.39 13.22 18.49
N LEU A 118 4.53 12.20 18.49
CA LEU A 118 4.96 10.80 18.47
C LEU A 118 5.80 10.51 17.22
N GLY A 119 5.34 10.95 16.04
CA GLY A 119 6.05 10.78 14.77
C GLY A 119 7.45 11.40 14.80
N VAL A 120 7.57 12.65 15.28
CA VAL A 120 8.88 13.33 15.43
C VAL A 120 9.81 12.55 16.35
N LEU A 121 9.32 12.09 17.52
CA LEU A 121 10.13 11.31 18.47
C LEU A 121 10.66 10.00 17.86
N LEU A 122 9.83 9.29 17.10
CA LEU A 122 10.20 8.03 16.44
C LEU A 122 11.18 8.27 15.26
N ASP A 123 10.97 9.34 14.50
CA ASP A 123 11.84 9.70 13.38
C ASP A 123 13.21 10.20 13.86
N GLU A 124 13.30 10.89 15.01
CA GLU A 124 14.56 11.24 15.65
C GLU A 124 15.37 9.99 16.01
N VAL A 125 14.72 8.95 16.56
CA VAL A 125 15.38 7.66 16.83
C VAL A 125 15.83 6.99 15.53
N ALA A 126 14.99 6.99 14.51
CA ALA A 126 15.30 6.39 13.20
C ALA A 126 16.39 7.13 12.42
N ALA A 127 16.54 8.44 12.62
CA ALA A 127 17.55 9.27 11.94
C ALA A 127 18.99 8.81 12.19
N GLY A 128 19.22 8.11 13.31
CA GLY A 128 20.50 7.46 13.63
C GLY A 128 20.80 6.19 12.84
N GLY A 129 20.02 5.83 11.84
CA GLY A 129 20.14 4.55 11.10
C GLY A 129 19.63 3.34 11.88
N VAL A 130 18.76 3.58 12.87
CA VAL A 130 18.13 2.57 13.71
C VAL A 130 16.85 2.09 13.06
N HIS A 131 16.66 0.77 13.02
CA HIS A 131 15.40 0.20 12.56
C HIS A 131 14.31 0.44 13.61
N THR A 132 13.41 1.38 13.34
CA THR A 132 12.41 1.86 14.30
C THR A 132 11.01 1.38 13.95
N VAL A 133 10.29 0.88 14.95
CA VAL A 133 8.94 0.28 14.81
C VAL A 133 8.01 0.80 15.89
N ALA A 134 6.79 1.17 15.51
CA ALA A 134 5.70 1.46 16.44
C ALA A 134 4.54 0.47 16.24
N VAL A 135 4.03 -0.07 17.34
CA VAL A 135 2.82 -0.90 17.39
C VAL A 135 1.81 -0.20 18.29
N LEU A 136 0.66 0.21 17.73
CA LEU A 136 -0.34 1.00 18.45
C LEU A 136 -1.67 0.22 18.49
N ASP A 137 -2.04 -0.28 19.65
CA ASP A 137 -3.34 -0.93 19.89
C ASP A 137 -4.28 0.01 20.65
N CYS A 138 -4.79 0.96 19.91
CA CYS A 138 -5.78 1.95 20.34
C CYS A 138 -6.65 2.37 19.15
N CYS A 139 -7.78 3.02 19.39
CA CYS A 139 -8.59 3.61 18.32
C CYS A 139 -8.45 5.13 18.25
N TYR A 140 -8.69 5.62 17.02
CA TYR A 140 -8.71 7.06 16.75
C TYR A 140 -10.13 7.56 16.46
N ALA A 141 -11.09 6.69 16.16
CA ALA A 141 -12.49 7.05 15.95
C ALA A 141 -13.43 6.31 16.89
N GLY A 142 -14.40 7.00 17.50
CA GLY A 142 -15.46 6.39 18.28
C GLY A 142 -16.51 5.76 17.36
N GLY A 143 -16.87 4.50 17.62
CA GLY A 143 -17.90 3.77 16.88
C GLY A 143 -19.19 3.64 17.69
N ALA A 144 -20.36 3.74 17.01
CA ALA A 144 -21.67 3.56 17.65
C ALA A 144 -22.06 2.09 17.88
N THR A 145 -21.27 1.13 17.36
CA THR A 145 -21.59 -0.31 17.43
C THR A 145 -20.96 -0.96 18.65
N ARG A 146 -21.75 -1.18 19.68
CA ARG A 146 -21.37 -1.93 20.89
C ARG A 146 -21.68 -3.40 20.68
N GLY A 147 -20.67 -4.22 20.37
CA GLY A 147 -20.78 -5.67 20.55
C GLY A 147 -20.96 -6.00 22.04
N ARG A 148 -21.86 -6.90 22.40
CA ARG A 148 -22.22 -7.21 23.82
C ARG A 148 -21.06 -7.67 24.71
N HIS A 149 -19.88 -7.99 24.12
CA HIS A 149 -18.69 -8.53 24.83
C HIS A 149 -17.38 -7.83 24.49
N LEU A 150 -17.44 -6.70 23.76
CA LEU A 150 -16.24 -5.94 23.35
C LEU A 150 -16.25 -4.57 24.01
N THR A 151 -15.10 -4.15 24.51
CA THR A 151 -14.88 -2.81 25.04
C THR A 151 -14.09 -1.99 24.03
N GLU A 152 -14.59 -0.81 23.69
CA GLU A 152 -13.94 0.09 22.74
C GLU A 152 -12.75 0.80 23.42
N ARG A 153 -11.62 0.91 22.69
CA ARG A 153 -10.40 1.59 23.13
C ARG A 153 -10.34 3.06 22.68
N PHE A 154 -11.48 3.74 22.76
CA PHE A 154 -11.62 5.15 22.44
C PHE A 154 -12.01 5.98 23.66
N ALA A 155 -11.38 7.12 23.82
CA ALA A 155 -11.73 8.13 24.79
C ALA A 155 -12.14 9.44 24.12
N SER A 156 -13.08 10.16 24.71
CA SER A 156 -13.51 11.49 24.26
C SER A 156 -13.02 12.53 25.28
N PRO A 157 -11.73 12.93 25.21
CA PRO A 157 -11.21 13.93 26.14
C PRO A 157 -11.82 15.30 25.85
N ASP A 158 -11.76 16.16 26.85
CA ASP A 158 -12.16 17.55 26.71
C ASP A 158 -11.30 18.25 25.64
N ALA A 159 -11.93 19.12 24.86
CA ALA A 159 -11.30 19.84 23.75
C ALA A 159 -10.12 20.73 24.21
N ALA A 160 -10.17 21.26 25.44
CA ALA A 160 -9.09 22.06 25.98
C ALA A 160 -7.83 21.23 26.23
N TRP A 161 -8.00 19.97 26.62
CA TRP A 161 -6.89 19.03 26.82
C TRP A 161 -6.16 18.73 25.53
N PHE A 162 -6.93 18.54 24.45
CA PHE A 162 -6.38 18.30 23.12
C PHE A 162 -5.65 19.55 22.56
N ALA A 163 -6.27 20.73 22.67
CA ALA A 163 -5.70 21.99 22.21
C ALA A 163 -4.37 22.33 22.93
N ALA A 164 -4.24 22.00 24.21
CA ALA A 164 -2.99 22.16 24.95
C ALA A 164 -1.88 21.25 24.39
N ALA A 165 -2.19 19.99 24.07
CA ALA A 165 -1.24 19.02 23.55
C ALA A 165 -0.82 19.31 22.09
N ALA A 166 -1.72 19.85 21.27
CA ALA A 166 -1.48 20.11 19.85
C ALA A 166 -0.57 21.33 19.61
N ARG A 167 -0.59 22.34 20.49
CA ARG A 167 0.19 23.58 20.33
C ARG A 167 1.71 23.36 20.24
N ASP A 168 2.22 22.35 20.92
CA ASP A 168 3.67 22.05 20.97
C ASP A 168 4.09 20.95 19.97
N ALA A 169 3.17 20.45 19.16
CA ALA A 169 3.44 19.36 18.25
C ALA A 169 4.07 19.86 16.94
N ARG A 170 5.37 19.58 16.76
CA ARG A 170 6.06 19.78 15.48
C ARG A 170 5.51 18.82 14.44
N ILE A 171 5.54 19.25 13.17
CA ILE A 171 5.21 18.39 12.04
C ILE A 171 6.39 17.46 11.77
N PRO A 172 6.18 16.12 11.71
CA PRO A 172 7.25 15.18 11.36
C PRO A 172 7.68 15.35 9.91
N GLU A 173 8.94 15.04 9.63
CA GLU A 173 9.43 14.94 8.24
C GLU A 173 8.80 13.73 7.54
N ARG A 174 8.55 13.84 6.25
CA ARG A 174 8.05 12.74 5.45
C ARG A 174 8.97 12.45 4.26
N PRO A 175 9.05 11.18 3.82
CA PRO A 175 8.35 10.00 4.35
C PRO A 175 8.79 9.63 5.76
N ALA A 176 7.88 9.02 6.54
CA ALA A 176 8.19 8.52 7.87
C ALA A 176 9.35 7.51 7.82
N LYS A 177 10.28 7.65 8.77
CA LYS A 177 11.50 6.81 8.84
C LYS A 177 11.31 5.55 9.67
N HIS A 178 10.11 5.35 10.24
CA HIS A 178 9.75 4.22 11.09
C HIS A 178 8.58 3.42 10.50
N VAL A 179 8.46 2.16 10.90
CA VAL A 179 7.30 1.32 10.59
C VAL A 179 6.21 1.54 11.63
N LEU A 180 4.99 1.78 11.19
CA LEU A 180 3.79 1.85 12.02
C LEU A 180 2.89 0.65 11.74
N LEU A 181 2.54 -0.09 12.79
CA LEU A 181 1.48 -1.10 12.82
C LEU A 181 0.38 -0.60 13.77
N ALA A 182 -0.77 -0.18 13.25
CA ALA A 182 -1.87 0.33 14.06
C ALA A 182 -3.08 -0.62 14.04
N ALA A 183 -3.83 -0.63 15.12
CA ALA A 183 -4.93 -1.57 15.34
C ALA A 183 -6.11 -1.36 14.39
N THR A 184 -6.28 -0.15 13.90
CA THR A 184 -7.43 0.24 13.08
C THR A 184 -7.06 1.28 12.04
N ARG A 185 -7.92 1.40 11.04
CA ARG A 185 -8.00 2.58 10.18
C ARG A 185 -8.55 3.78 10.95
N LEU A 186 -8.35 4.99 10.41
CA LEU A 186 -8.75 6.24 11.05
C LEU A 186 -10.28 6.37 11.28
N ASP A 187 -11.09 5.63 10.55
CA ASP A 187 -12.55 5.65 10.60
C ASP A 187 -13.16 4.48 11.37
N GLN A 188 -12.32 3.64 11.97
CA GLN A 188 -12.75 2.40 12.62
C GLN A 188 -12.41 2.36 14.10
N PRO A 189 -13.27 1.76 14.93
CA PRO A 189 -12.96 1.50 16.33
C PRO A 189 -11.98 0.33 16.50
N SER A 190 -11.18 0.37 17.58
CA SER A 190 -10.43 -0.76 18.11
C SER A 190 -11.11 -1.27 19.38
N TYR A 191 -11.03 -2.57 19.58
CA TYR A 191 -11.70 -3.22 20.70
C TYR A 191 -10.76 -4.09 21.51
N GLU A 192 -11.14 -4.33 22.78
CA GLU A 192 -10.65 -5.45 23.57
C GLU A 192 -11.74 -6.49 23.84
N GLY A 193 -11.34 -7.74 23.97
CA GLY A 193 -12.22 -8.87 24.23
C GLY A 193 -11.53 -9.97 25.03
N ARG A 194 -12.27 -11.03 25.36
CA ARG A 194 -11.73 -12.17 26.10
C ARG A 194 -11.29 -13.30 25.18
N PHE A 195 -10.04 -13.73 25.35
CA PHE A 195 -9.45 -14.86 24.64
C PHE A 195 -8.83 -15.84 25.66
N LYS A 196 -9.24 -17.09 25.63
CA LYS A 196 -8.77 -18.12 26.56
C LYS A 196 -8.85 -17.68 28.04
N GLY A 197 -9.93 -16.96 28.38
CA GLY A 197 -10.18 -16.47 29.75
C GLY A 197 -9.49 -15.16 30.13
N ARG A 198 -8.57 -14.63 29.31
CA ARG A 198 -7.86 -13.34 29.56
C ARG A 198 -8.35 -12.27 28.59
N ALA A 199 -8.41 -11.04 29.05
CA ALA A 199 -8.73 -9.89 28.21
C ALA A 199 -7.49 -9.46 27.41
N HIS A 200 -7.68 -9.14 26.13
CA HIS A 200 -6.65 -8.62 25.22
C HIS A 200 -7.26 -7.65 24.24
N GLY A 201 -6.47 -6.70 23.73
CA GLY A 201 -6.83 -6.01 22.50
C GLY A 201 -6.92 -6.99 21.34
N LEU A 202 -7.96 -6.86 20.52
CA LEU A 202 -8.16 -7.76 19.38
C LEU A 202 -6.95 -7.74 18.45
N PHE A 203 -6.41 -6.57 18.20
CA PHE A 203 -5.23 -6.41 17.34
C PHE A 203 -3.96 -7.00 17.98
N SER A 204 -3.66 -6.65 19.24
CA SER A 204 -2.50 -7.24 19.94
C SER A 204 -2.57 -8.75 19.96
N TYR A 205 -3.73 -9.34 20.25
CA TYR A 205 -3.91 -10.77 20.23
C TYR A 205 -3.66 -11.38 18.85
N ALA A 206 -4.22 -10.78 17.81
CA ALA A 206 -4.05 -11.22 16.42
C ALA A 206 -2.60 -11.07 15.94
N LEU A 207 -1.96 -9.92 16.21
CA LEU A 207 -0.57 -9.64 15.84
C LEU A 207 0.41 -10.57 16.54
N LEU A 208 0.28 -10.74 17.85
CA LEU A 208 1.12 -11.65 18.62
C LEU A 208 0.93 -13.10 18.18
N GLY A 209 -0.30 -13.48 17.82
CA GLY A 209 -0.58 -14.78 17.24
C GLY A 209 0.08 -14.97 15.87
N ALA A 210 0.03 -13.96 15.01
CA ALA A 210 0.72 -13.95 13.72
C ALA A 210 2.23 -14.07 13.90
N LEU A 211 2.82 -13.28 14.80
CA LEU A 211 4.25 -13.28 15.09
C LEU A 211 4.76 -14.59 15.69
N ARG A 212 3.97 -15.27 16.55
CA ARG A 212 4.34 -16.58 17.08
C ARG A 212 4.43 -17.67 16.00
N ALA A 213 3.61 -17.56 14.97
CA ALA A 213 3.55 -18.51 13.87
C ALA A 213 4.46 -18.15 12.70
N ALA A 214 4.89 -16.90 12.62
CA ALA A 214 5.67 -16.37 11.50
C ALA A 214 7.12 -16.89 11.50
N SER A 215 7.65 -17.10 10.28
CA SER A 215 9.09 -17.30 10.06
C SER A 215 9.91 -16.14 10.65
N PRO A 216 11.16 -16.39 11.12
CA PRO A 216 12.07 -15.34 11.52
C PRO A 216 12.33 -14.29 10.43
N THR A 217 12.12 -14.64 9.17
CA THR A 217 12.32 -13.78 8.00
C THR A 217 11.03 -13.15 7.47
N ALA A 218 9.88 -13.35 8.14
CA ALA A 218 8.61 -12.75 7.74
C ALA A 218 8.68 -11.22 7.81
N THR A 219 8.23 -10.56 6.75
CA THR A 219 8.22 -9.09 6.64
C THR A 219 7.08 -8.48 7.45
N TYR A 220 7.16 -7.16 7.71
CA TYR A 220 6.05 -6.45 8.36
C TYR A 220 4.76 -6.59 7.56
N ARG A 221 4.83 -6.49 6.23
CA ARG A 221 3.67 -6.67 5.35
C ARG A 221 3.04 -8.06 5.48
N GLU A 222 3.84 -9.11 5.50
CA GLU A 222 3.35 -10.48 5.68
C GLU A 222 2.74 -10.68 7.08
N VAL A 223 3.41 -10.17 8.12
CA VAL A 223 2.90 -10.23 9.51
C VAL A 223 1.60 -9.43 9.66
N HIS A 224 1.53 -8.23 9.06
CA HIS A 224 0.32 -7.41 9.05
C HIS A 224 -0.85 -8.13 8.38
N ALA A 225 -0.65 -8.67 7.17
CA ALA A 225 -1.68 -9.42 6.45
C ALA A 225 -2.19 -10.62 7.25
N ALA A 226 -1.27 -11.30 7.93
CA ALA A 226 -1.58 -12.41 8.81
C ALA A 226 -2.37 -11.98 10.06
N ALA A 227 -2.01 -10.86 10.68
CA ALA A 227 -2.75 -10.28 11.80
C ALA A 227 -4.14 -9.85 11.36
N GLN A 228 -4.26 -9.23 10.19
CA GLN A 228 -5.55 -8.82 9.61
C GLN A 228 -6.47 -10.03 9.40
N SER A 229 -5.98 -11.12 8.80
CA SER A 229 -6.77 -12.33 8.60
C SER A 229 -7.28 -12.93 9.94
N ARG A 230 -6.41 -12.96 10.97
CA ARG A 230 -6.80 -13.39 12.32
C ARG A 230 -7.84 -12.48 12.97
N LEU A 231 -7.68 -11.17 12.77
CA LEU A 231 -8.58 -10.17 13.32
C LEU A 231 -9.98 -10.28 12.72
N LEU A 232 -10.08 -10.49 11.41
CA LEU A 232 -11.35 -10.65 10.69
C LEU A 232 -12.17 -11.85 11.17
N VAL A 233 -11.55 -12.85 11.77
CA VAL A 233 -12.26 -13.95 12.44
C VAL A 233 -12.95 -13.47 13.73
N SER A 234 -12.41 -12.43 14.39
CA SER A 234 -12.93 -11.93 15.67
C SER A 234 -13.80 -10.68 15.51
N SER A 235 -13.52 -9.83 14.52
CA SER A 235 -14.23 -8.58 14.23
C SER A 235 -14.18 -8.24 12.75
N THR A 236 -15.33 -8.00 12.15
CA THR A 236 -15.44 -7.54 10.75
C THR A 236 -15.27 -6.01 10.61
N TYR A 237 -15.29 -5.29 11.72
CA TYR A 237 -15.28 -3.81 11.74
C TYR A 237 -13.93 -3.20 12.05
N GLN A 238 -12.93 -4.01 12.42
CA GLN A 238 -11.60 -3.55 12.78
C GLN A 238 -10.61 -4.07 11.75
N ARG A 239 -9.91 -3.17 11.08
CA ARG A 239 -8.86 -3.48 10.09
C ARG A 239 -7.58 -2.76 10.48
N PRO A 240 -6.49 -3.49 10.72
CA PRO A 240 -5.21 -2.89 11.07
C PRO A 240 -4.61 -2.16 9.86
N THR A 241 -3.73 -1.20 10.13
CA THR A 241 -2.97 -0.47 9.13
C THR A 241 -1.47 -0.72 9.28
N LEU A 242 -0.77 -0.64 8.15
CA LEU A 242 0.69 -0.69 8.04
C LEU A 242 1.16 0.54 7.25
N ALA A 243 2.08 1.31 7.80
CA ALA A 243 2.69 2.46 7.13
C ALA A 243 4.20 2.55 7.41
N PRO A 244 5.01 3.07 6.48
CA PRO A 244 4.67 3.33 5.08
C PRO A 244 4.43 2.02 4.33
N ALA A 245 3.60 2.04 3.27
CA ALA A 245 3.21 0.84 2.54
C ALA A 245 3.92 0.68 1.18
N GLU A 246 4.85 1.57 0.84
CA GLU A 246 5.59 1.53 -0.42
C GLU A 246 6.28 0.18 -0.64
N PRO A 247 6.08 -0.44 -1.82
CA PRO A 247 6.70 -1.71 -2.15
C PRO A 247 8.23 -1.64 -2.21
N GLY A 248 8.90 -2.63 -1.62
CA GLY A 248 10.36 -2.67 -1.52
C GLY A 248 10.94 -1.76 -0.45
N GLY A 249 10.10 -1.04 0.29
CA GLY A 249 10.48 -0.15 1.38
C GLY A 249 10.68 -0.87 2.72
N ILE A 250 10.59 -0.10 3.80
CA ILE A 250 10.83 -0.58 5.17
C ILE A 250 9.78 -1.64 5.60
N ALA A 251 8.54 -1.57 5.08
CA ALA A 251 7.48 -2.55 5.35
C ALA A 251 7.80 -3.95 4.82
N ASP A 252 8.66 -4.06 3.83
CA ASP A 252 9.07 -5.33 3.22
C ASP A 252 10.40 -5.86 3.80
N GLN A 253 10.88 -5.26 4.90
CA GLN A 253 11.96 -5.81 5.71
C GLN A 253 11.43 -6.82 6.74
N PRO A 254 12.27 -7.78 7.20
CA PRO A 254 11.89 -8.73 8.24
C PRO A 254 11.51 -8.02 9.56
N PHE A 255 10.51 -8.55 10.27
CA PHE A 255 10.09 -8.03 11.56
C PHE A 255 11.23 -8.00 12.58
N LEU A 256 11.42 -6.87 13.27
CA LEU A 256 12.53 -6.53 14.18
C LEU A 256 13.90 -6.42 13.48
N GLY A 257 13.90 -6.08 12.23
CA GLY A 257 15.13 -5.80 11.49
C GLY A 257 15.75 -7.03 10.84
N GLY A 258 16.34 -6.80 9.70
CA GLY A 258 17.07 -7.75 8.88
C GLY A 258 17.65 -7.00 7.69
N THR A 259 18.59 -7.60 7.01
CA THR A 259 19.20 -7.02 5.80
C THR A 259 18.37 -7.38 4.57
N GLY A 260 17.96 -6.36 3.83
CA GLY A 260 17.32 -6.49 2.52
C GLY A 260 15.80 -6.50 2.59
N ALA A 261 15.17 -5.55 1.90
CA ALA A 261 13.76 -5.56 1.61
C ALA A 261 13.44 -6.65 0.57
N ARG A 262 12.29 -7.29 0.70
CA ARG A 262 11.79 -8.26 -0.28
C ARG A 262 10.80 -7.59 -1.21
N VAL A 263 10.74 -8.06 -2.45
CA VAL A 263 9.67 -7.64 -3.36
C VAL A 263 8.37 -8.32 -2.91
N PRO A 264 7.33 -7.56 -2.53
CA PRO A 264 6.08 -8.13 -2.05
C PRO A 264 5.31 -8.85 -3.15
N SER A 265 4.48 -9.82 -2.77
CA SER A 265 3.46 -10.31 -3.69
C SER A 265 2.46 -9.19 -3.99
N PRO A 266 2.04 -9.00 -5.26
CA PRO A 266 1.09 -7.94 -5.59
C PRO A 266 -0.25 -8.12 -4.90
N TYR A 267 -0.67 -9.37 -4.65
CA TYR A 267 -1.97 -9.68 -4.07
C TYR A 267 -1.87 -10.78 -3.01
N LEU A 268 -2.80 -10.73 -2.06
CA LEU A 268 -2.94 -11.70 -0.99
C LEU A 268 -4.35 -12.30 -0.98
N LEU A 269 -4.42 -13.62 -0.82
CA LEU A 269 -5.64 -14.37 -0.58
C LEU A 269 -5.77 -14.62 0.92
N GLY A 270 -6.88 -14.21 1.50
CA GLY A 270 -7.24 -14.43 2.89
C GLY A 270 -8.72 -14.79 3.05
N GLU A 271 -9.10 -15.26 4.22
CA GLU A 271 -10.50 -15.54 4.55
C GLU A 271 -11.08 -14.40 5.37
N ASP A 272 -12.26 -13.93 4.98
CA ASP A 272 -13.15 -13.10 5.78
C ASP A 272 -14.25 -13.99 6.38
N ARG A 273 -14.54 -13.84 7.67
CA ARG A 273 -15.55 -14.66 8.36
C ARG A 273 -16.95 -14.53 7.76
N ARG A 274 -17.29 -13.36 7.26
CA ARG A 274 -18.60 -13.02 6.72
C ARG A 274 -18.71 -13.41 5.25
N ASP A 275 -17.70 -13.03 4.48
CA ASP A 275 -17.75 -13.04 3.02
C ASP A 275 -16.99 -14.24 2.40
N GLY A 276 -16.22 -14.97 3.22
CA GLY A 276 -15.42 -16.11 2.76
C GLY A 276 -14.06 -15.71 2.18
N TRP A 277 -13.56 -16.48 1.22
CA TRP A 277 -12.23 -16.26 0.64
C TRP A 277 -12.21 -15.04 -0.27
N GLN A 278 -11.22 -14.17 -0.07
CA GLN A 278 -11.06 -12.91 -0.80
C GLN A 278 -9.61 -12.72 -1.23
N VAL A 279 -9.45 -12.09 -2.41
CA VAL A 279 -8.18 -11.52 -2.84
C VAL A 279 -8.26 -9.99 -2.72
N ASP A 280 -7.22 -9.33 -2.20
CA ASP A 280 -7.11 -7.88 -2.02
C ASP A 280 -6.85 -7.14 -3.35
N CYS A 281 -7.60 -7.52 -4.36
CA CYS A 281 -7.60 -6.97 -5.70
C CYS A 281 -9.03 -6.91 -6.22
N GLY A 282 -9.43 -5.78 -6.77
CA GLY A 282 -10.79 -5.58 -7.28
C GLY A 282 -10.83 -4.75 -8.56
N SER A 283 -12.00 -4.22 -8.89
CA SER A 283 -12.18 -3.39 -10.09
C SER A 283 -11.40 -2.08 -10.03
N GLY A 284 -11.15 -1.52 -8.82
CA GLY A 284 -10.26 -0.38 -8.62
C GLY A 284 -8.80 -0.66 -8.98
N HIS A 285 -8.41 -1.92 -9.13
CA HIS A 285 -7.11 -2.37 -9.64
C HIS A 285 -7.15 -2.76 -11.13
N GLY A 286 -8.27 -2.54 -11.80
CA GLY A 286 -8.46 -2.89 -13.22
C GLY A 286 -8.93 -4.30 -13.48
N LEU A 287 -9.44 -5.04 -12.49
CA LEU A 287 -10.08 -6.33 -12.76
C LEU A 287 -11.41 -6.13 -13.47
N PRO A 288 -11.65 -6.84 -14.58
CA PRO A 288 -12.93 -6.80 -15.25
C PRO A 288 -14.01 -7.50 -14.40
N PRO A 289 -15.26 -7.03 -14.44
CA PRO A 289 -16.37 -7.74 -13.83
C PRO A 289 -16.65 -9.07 -14.56
N GLY A 290 -17.19 -10.04 -13.84
CA GLY A 290 -17.62 -11.33 -14.40
C GLY A 290 -16.59 -12.46 -14.29
N PRO A 291 -16.96 -13.65 -14.79
CA PRO A 291 -16.15 -14.85 -14.67
C PRO A 291 -14.94 -14.80 -15.62
N GLY A 292 -13.91 -15.58 -15.29
CA GLY A 292 -12.70 -15.75 -16.13
C GLY A 292 -11.44 -15.17 -15.50
N THR A 293 -11.54 -14.45 -14.38
CA THR A 293 -10.38 -14.03 -13.60
C THR A 293 -9.96 -15.15 -12.67
N GLU A 294 -8.69 -15.57 -12.74
CA GLU A 294 -8.11 -16.57 -11.86
C GLU A 294 -6.81 -16.03 -11.24
N PHE A 295 -6.61 -16.41 -9.97
CA PHE A 295 -5.35 -16.17 -9.27
C PHE A 295 -4.72 -17.51 -8.90
N ARG A 296 -3.40 -17.57 -8.96
CA ARG A 296 -2.61 -18.74 -8.58
C ARG A 296 -1.75 -18.44 -7.38
N VAL A 297 -1.74 -19.35 -6.40
CA VAL A 297 -0.84 -19.26 -5.25
C VAL A 297 0.59 -19.31 -5.72
N THR A 298 1.37 -18.29 -5.38
CA THR A 298 2.80 -18.23 -5.66
C THR A 298 3.56 -18.98 -4.56
N ARG A 299 4.47 -19.89 -4.94
CA ARG A 299 5.36 -20.57 -4.00
C ARG A 299 6.74 -19.95 -4.07
N PRO A 300 7.45 -19.83 -2.92
CA PRO A 300 8.81 -19.28 -2.89
C PRO A 300 9.82 -20.09 -3.69
N ASP A 301 9.65 -21.42 -3.76
CA ASP A 301 10.68 -22.35 -4.21
C ASP A 301 10.21 -23.24 -5.38
N THR A 302 9.57 -22.69 -6.40
CA THR A 302 9.43 -23.48 -7.63
C THR A 302 10.67 -23.22 -8.49
N PRO A 303 11.63 -24.17 -8.58
CA PRO A 303 12.76 -24.00 -9.48
C PRO A 303 12.26 -23.81 -10.91
N ARG A 304 13.02 -23.05 -11.73
CA ARG A 304 12.79 -22.93 -13.17
C ARG A 304 12.44 -24.30 -13.73
N ARG A 305 11.28 -24.41 -14.38
CA ARG A 305 10.82 -25.68 -15.00
C ARG A 305 11.95 -26.32 -15.77
N THR A 306 12.33 -27.53 -15.38
CA THR A 306 13.09 -28.42 -16.26
C THR A 306 12.18 -28.75 -17.45
N PRO A 307 12.62 -28.53 -18.71
CA PRO A 307 11.82 -28.90 -19.87
C PRO A 307 11.39 -30.36 -19.78
N GLY A 308 10.07 -30.64 -19.95
CA GLY A 308 9.54 -32.01 -20.00
C GLY A 308 8.74 -32.49 -18.78
N ARG A 309 8.66 -31.74 -17.67
CA ARG A 309 7.72 -32.08 -16.57
C ARG A 309 6.38 -31.36 -16.71
N THR A 310 5.28 -32.11 -16.76
CA THR A 310 3.91 -31.60 -16.63
C THR A 310 3.81 -30.73 -15.39
N ALA A 311 3.28 -29.50 -15.56
CA ALA A 311 3.06 -28.57 -14.46
C ALA A 311 2.23 -29.26 -13.37
N ALA A 312 2.75 -29.36 -12.16
CA ALA A 312 1.91 -29.69 -11.03
C ALA A 312 0.72 -28.71 -11.03
N VAL A 313 -0.51 -29.23 -10.94
CA VAL A 313 -1.73 -28.41 -10.86
C VAL A 313 -1.54 -27.48 -9.66
N GLY A 314 -1.20 -26.22 -9.93
CA GLY A 314 -0.96 -25.23 -8.90
C GLY A 314 -2.28 -24.90 -8.21
N ARG A 315 -2.22 -24.59 -6.93
CA ARG A 315 -3.38 -24.11 -6.16
C ARG A 315 -3.87 -22.81 -6.80
N ALA A 316 -5.11 -22.80 -7.26
CA ALA A 316 -5.73 -21.65 -7.90
C ALA A 316 -7.04 -21.27 -7.21
N VAL A 317 -7.44 -20.02 -7.35
CA VAL A 317 -8.76 -19.53 -6.96
C VAL A 317 -9.36 -18.75 -8.13
N ARG A 318 -10.67 -18.85 -8.29
CA ARG A 318 -11.42 -18.19 -9.37
C ARG A 318 -12.31 -17.10 -8.81
N ALA A 319 -12.37 -15.95 -9.47
CA ALA A 319 -13.25 -14.86 -9.09
C ALA A 319 -14.73 -15.30 -9.17
N ALA A 320 -15.44 -15.10 -8.07
CA ALA A 320 -16.90 -15.24 -7.99
C ALA A 320 -17.58 -13.87 -8.11
N THR A 321 -17.11 -12.88 -7.33
CA THR A 321 -17.64 -11.51 -7.38
C THR A 321 -16.50 -10.51 -7.27
N VAL A 322 -16.40 -9.61 -8.23
CA VAL A 322 -15.39 -8.53 -8.24
C VAL A 322 -16.01 -7.27 -7.64
N GLY A 323 -15.55 -6.91 -6.44
CA GLY A 323 -15.84 -5.62 -5.83
C GLY A 323 -14.78 -4.57 -6.16
N PRO A 324 -14.90 -3.31 -5.69
CA PRO A 324 -13.91 -2.26 -5.95
C PRO A 324 -12.53 -2.57 -5.39
N GLU A 325 -12.46 -2.98 -4.15
CA GLU A 325 -11.22 -3.17 -3.39
C GLU A 325 -10.77 -4.62 -3.37
N ARG A 326 -11.70 -5.57 -3.50
CA ARG A 326 -11.50 -7.00 -3.27
C ARG A 326 -12.34 -7.83 -4.23
N THR A 327 -11.90 -9.04 -4.42
CA THR A 327 -12.62 -10.06 -5.20
C THR A 327 -12.92 -11.25 -4.29
N LEU A 328 -14.19 -11.61 -4.16
CA LEU A 328 -14.61 -12.87 -3.59
C LEU A 328 -14.21 -14.00 -4.54
N VAL A 329 -13.62 -15.06 -4.01
CA VAL A 329 -13.07 -16.14 -4.84
C VAL A 329 -13.45 -17.51 -4.31
N GLU A 330 -13.47 -18.47 -5.22
CA GLU A 330 -13.69 -19.88 -4.93
C GLU A 330 -12.41 -20.69 -5.21
N PRO A 331 -11.96 -21.54 -4.28
CA PRO A 331 -10.82 -22.43 -4.50
C PRO A 331 -11.10 -23.45 -5.59
N VAL A 332 -10.11 -23.69 -6.46
CA VAL A 332 -10.21 -24.65 -7.57
C VAL A 332 -9.43 -25.94 -7.22
N CYS A 333 -10.13 -27.02 -6.94
CA CYS A 333 -9.56 -28.34 -6.63
C CYS A 333 -8.60 -28.39 -5.42
N TRP A 334 -8.77 -27.52 -4.45
CA TRP A 334 -8.05 -27.54 -3.17
C TRP A 334 -8.85 -26.82 -2.10
N SER A 335 -8.49 -27.03 -0.82
CA SER A 335 -9.12 -26.33 0.29
C SER A 335 -8.06 -25.50 1.01
N PRO A 336 -8.13 -24.15 0.92
CA PRO A 336 -7.28 -23.28 1.71
C PRO A 336 -7.65 -23.42 3.18
N LYS A 337 -6.69 -23.19 4.07
CA LYS A 337 -6.92 -23.28 5.51
C LYS A 337 -7.34 -21.93 6.05
N PRO A 338 -8.44 -21.89 6.84
CA PRO A 338 -8.80 -20.69 7.59
C PRO A 338 -7.61 -20.15 8.38
N ALA A 339 -7.51 -18.83 8.49
CA ALA A 339 -6.41 -18.11 9.15
C ALA A 339 -5.01 -18.24 8.50
N GLU A 340 -4.87 -18.88 7.34
CA GLU A 340 -3.68 -18.78 6.50
C GLU A 340 -3.87 -17.70 5.45
N VAL A 341 -2.80 -16.94 5.16
CA VAL A 341 -2.74 -15.97 4.06
C VAL A 341 -1.83 -16.52 2.96
N TYR A 342 -2.29 -16.44 1.72
CA TYR A 342 -1.57 -16.99 0.58
C TYR A 342 -1.20 -15.86 -0.37
N PRO A 343 0.10 -15.66 -0.67
CA PRO A 343 0.52 -14.82 -1.77
C PRO A 343 -0.03 -15.37 -3.09
N VAL A 344 -0.68 -14.53 -3.87
CA VAL A 344 -1.26 -14.93 -5.16
C VAL A 344 -0.86 -13.97 -6.27
N ALA A 345 -0.85 -14.48 -7.49
CA ALA A 345 -0.65 -13.71 -8.69
C ALA A 345 -1.79 -13.96 -9.67
N LEU A 346 -2.17 -12.94 -10.44
CA LEU A 346 -3.15 -13.04 -11.50
C LEU A 346 -2.66 -14.05 -12.55
N SER A 347 -3.42 -15.10 -12.83
CA SER A 347 -3.06 -16.18 -13.74
C SER A 347 -3.94 -16.28 -14.99
N ALA A 348 -5.15 -15.73 -14.93
CA ALA A 348 -6.02 -15.62 -16.10
C ALA A 348 -6.93 -14.38 -16.01
N LEU A 349 -7.23 -13.81 -17.17
CA LEU A 349 -8.30 -12.84 -17.41
C LEU A 349 -9.15 -13.32 -18.58
N ALA A 350 -10.44 -13.05 -18.52
CA ALA A 350 -11.37 -13.42 -19.59
C ALA A 350 -10.96 -12.82 -20.94
N VAL A 351 -10.52 -11.56 -20.92
CA VAL A 351 -10.01 -10.84 -22.09
C VAL A 351 -8.67 -10.19 -21.72
N PRO A 352 -7.54 -10.69 -22.23
CA PRO A 352 -6.25 -10.05 -22.04
C PRO A 352 -6.26 -8.62 -22.61
N PRO A 353 -5.70 -7.64 -21.86
CA PRO A 353 -5.79 -6.22 -22.22
C PRO A 353 -4.95 -5.83 -23.44
N ALA A 354 -3.90 -6.60 -23.77
CA ALA A 354 -3.03 -6.31 -24.90
C ALA A 354 -2.97 -7.44 -25.92
N SER A 355 -2.92 -7.06 -27.19
CA SER A 355 -2.69 -7.94 -28.34
C SER A 355 -1.27 -7.79 -28.86
N VAL A 356 -0.68 -8.88 -29.35
CA VAL A 356 0.70 -8.91 -29.86
C VAL A 356 0.73 -9.55 -31.24
N THR A 357 1.28 -8.85 -32.24
CA THR A 357 1.65 -9.42 -33.54
C THR A 357 3.16 -9.54 -33.64
N LEU A 358 3.65 -10.60 -34.31
CA LEU A 358 5.06 -10.87 -34.53
C LEU A 358 5.35 -10.90 -36.02
N THR A 359 6.38 -10.17 -36.44
CA THR A 359 6.91 -10.17 -37.82
C THR A 359 8.43 -10.26 -37.76
N ALA A 360 8.99 -11.33 -38.31
CA ALA A 360 10.44 -11.52 -38.47
C ALA A 360 10.66 -12.30 -39.77
N PRO A 361 10.56 -11.63 -40.93
CA PRO A 361 10.55 -12.31 -42.23
C PRO A 361 11.84 -13.06 -42.51
N ASP A 362 12.96 -12.57 -42.04
CA ASP A 362 14.29 -13.09 -42.35
C ASP A 362 14.88 -13.93 -41.21
N ASP A 363 14.19 -14.07 -40.05
CA ASP A 363 14.69 -14.82 -38.89
C ASP A 363 13.59 -15.69 -38.22
N PRO A 364 13.38 -16.92 -38.73
CA PRO A 364 12.47 -17.86 -38.10
C PRO A 364 12.86 -18.30 -36.69
N ALA A 365 14.14 -18.21 -36.31
CA ALA A 365 14.59 -18.56 -34.97
C ALA A 365 14.18 -17.48 -33.96
N ALA A 366 14.36 -16.20 -34.28
CA ALA A 366 13.87 -15.08 -33.49
C ALA A 366 12.34 -15.14 -33.31
N THR A 367 11.59 -15.46 -34.38
CA THR A 367 10.14 -15.63 -34.30
C THR A 367 9.74 -16.71 -33.29
N ARG A 368 10.42 -17.87 -33.31
CA ARG A 368 10.14 -18.95 -32.35
C ARG A 368 10.51 -18.58 -30.93
N ALA A 369 11.66 -17.91 -30.73
CA ALA A 369 12.11 -17.47 -29.40
C ALA A 369 11.13 -16.46 -28.80
N LEU A 370 10.73 -15.44 -29.54
CA LEU A 370 9.73 -14.44 -29.11
C LEU A 370 8.38 -15.07 -28.84
N ALA A 371 7.90 -15.96 -29.72
CA ALA A 371 6.62 -16.64 -29.52
C ALA A 371 6.60 -17.48 -28.23
N ARG A 372 7.70 -18.17 -27.93
CA ARG A 372 7.87 -18.93 -26.70
C ARG A 372 7.92 -18.00 -25.49
N ALA A 373 8.74 -16.95 -25.52
CA ALA A 373 8.88 -16.01 -24.43
C ALA A 373 7.54 -15.35 -24.07
N ILE A 374 6.74 -14.95 -25.06
CA ILE A 374 5.40 -14.40 -24.85
C ILE A 374 4.44 -15.44 -24.26
N ALA A 375 4.51 -16.69 -24.73
CA ALA A 375 3.69 -17.78 -24.22
C ALA A 375 4.03 -18.16 -22.76
N GLU A 376 5.25 -17.91 -22.31
CA GLU A 376 5.78 -18.23 -20.98
C GLU A 376 5.90 -16.98 -20.08
N ALA A 377 5.38 -15.82 -20.49
CA ALA A 377 5.52 -14.54 -19.79
C ALA A 377 4.65 -14.39 -18.53
N GLY A 378 3.84 -15.39 -18.21
CA GLY A 378 2.95 -15.38 -17.03
C GLY A 378 3.56 -16.02 -15.79
N PRO A 379 2.82 -16.01 -14.67
CA PRO A 379 3.28 -16.57 -13.40
C PRO A 379 3.70 -18.03 -13.50
N GLY A 380 4.90 -18.33 -12.99
CA GLY A 380 5.47 -19.70 -13.02
C GLY A 380 5.84 -20.20 -14.41
N GLY A 381 6.04 -19.31 -15.39
CA GLY A 381 6.38 -19.67 -16.77
C GLY A 381 5.18 -20.18 -17.58
N GLY A 382 3.97 -19.86 -17.14
CA GLY A 382 2.74 -20.11 -17.88
C GLY A 382 2.35 -18.96 -18.80
N PRO A 383 1.18 -19.03 -19.46
CA PRO A 383 0.65 -17.94 -20.27
C PRO A 383 0.46 -16.67 -19.46
N SER A 384 0.78 -15.52 -20.05
CA SER A 384 0.50 -14.23 -19.42
C SER A 384 -1.01 -13.94 -19.46
N PRO A 385 -1.64 -13.54 -18.33
CA PRO A 385 -3.01 -13.07 -18.35
C PRO A 385 -3.18 -11.73 -19.07
N LEU A 386 -2.08 -11.02 -19.33
CA LEU A 386 -2.07 -9.66 -19.87
C LEU A 386 -1.86 -9.60 -21.39
N LEU A 387 -1.32 -10.66 -21.99
CA LEU A 387 -0.92 -10.66 -23.39
C LEU A 387 -1.68 -11.74 -24.18
N ARG A 388 -2.20 -11.36 -25.34
CA ARG A 388 -2.81 -12.28 -26.31
C ARG A 388 -2.11 -12.13 -27.66
N ARG A 389 -1.52 -13.21 -28.14
CA ARG A 389 -0.98 -13.22 -29.50
C ARG A 389 -2.11 -13.30 -30.52
N VAL A 390 -2.06 -12.46 -31.55
CA VAL A 390 -3.00 -12.43 -32.68
C VAL A 390 -2.26 -12.57 -33.99
N GLY A 391 -2.93 -13.12 -34.99
CA GLY A 391 -2.34 -13.32 -36.31
C GLY A 391 -2.26 -12.06 -37.16
N ARG A 392 -3.22 -11.15 -36.99
CA ARG A 392 -3.34 -9.91 -37.77
C ARG A 392 -3.63 -8.72 -36.86
N PRO A 393 -3.18 -7.50 -37.24
CA PRO A 393 -3.50 -6.29 -36.49
C PRO A 393 -5.01 -5.99 -36.40
N GLU A 394 -5.82 -6.46 -37.33
CA GLU A 394 -7.28 -6.27 -37.36
C GLU A 394 -7.99 -7.08 -36.26
N ASP A 395 -7.39 -8.20 -35.81
CA ASP A 395 -7.91 -9.06 -34.74
C ASP A 395 -7.57 -8.52 -33.35
N ALA A 396 -6.84 -7.40 -33.29
CA ALA A 396 -6.34 -6.83 -32.04
C ALA A 396 -7.37 -5.91 -31.37
N GLY A 397 -7.34 -5.92 -30.02
CA GLY A 397 -8.05 -4.95 -29.20
C GLY A 397 -7.45 -3.53 -29.27
N ALA A 398 -7.83 -2.70 -28.30
CA ALA A 398 -7.40 -1.29 -28.24
C ALA A 398 -5.88 -1.16 -28.13
N LEU A 399 -5.23 -1.95 -27.26
CA LEU A 399 -3.78 -1.96 -27.10
C LEU A 399 -3.16 -3.06 -27.99
N LEU A 400 -2.38 -2.63 -28.96
CA LEU A 400 -1.66 -3.50 -29.89
C LEU A 400 -0.17 -3.21 -29.85
N PHE A 401 0.63 -4.24 -29.62
CA PHE A 401 2.08 -4.24 -29.82
C PHE A 401 2.41 -4.97 -31.12
N ARG A 402 3.02 -4.25 -32.06
CA ARG A 402 3.59 -4.85 -33.27
C ARG A 402 5.07 -5.06 -33.02
N ILE A 403 5.50 -6.33 -33.01
CA ILE A 403 6.92 -6.66 -32.83
C ILE A 403 7.50 -7.00 -34.21
N GLU A 404 8.50 -6.22 -34.59
CA GLU A 404 9.30 -6.44 -35.79
C GLU A 404 10.73 -6.78 -35.39
N ALA A 405 11.15 -8.02 -35.66
CA ALA A 405 12.53 -8.46 -35.44
C ALA A 405 13.33 -8.28 -36.74
N ARG A 406 14.35 -7.43 -36.67
CA ARG A 406 15.26 -7.15 -37.80
C ARG A 406 16.61 -6.68 -37.28
N GLY A 407 17.71 -7.08 -37.96
CA GLY A 407 19.07 -6.65 -37.63
C GLY A 407 19.52 -6.96 -36.20
N GLY A 408 19.12 -8.11 -35.64
CA GLY A 408 19.43 -8.50 -34.27
C GLY A 408 18.72 -7.68 -33.20
N GLN A 409 17.64 -6.97 -33.57
CA GLN A 409 16.86 -6.13 -32.65
C GLN A 409 15.36 -6.41 -32.77
N ALA A 410 14.65 -6.27 -31.66
CA ALA A 410 13.19 -6.26 -31.58
C ALA A 410 12.67 -4.82 -31.47
N HIS A 411 11.89 -4.40 -32.43
CA HIS A 411 11.20 -3.11 -32.42
C HIS A 411 9.77 -3.31 -31.92
N VAL A 412 9.43 -2.67 -30.80
CA VAL A 412 8.08 -2.69 -30.23
C VAL A 412 7.34 -1.45 -30.70
N LEU A 413 6.41 -1.63 -31.63
CA LEU A 413 5.75 -0.55 -32.37
C LEU A 413 4.27 -0.46 -32.04
N ARG A 414 3.73 0.77 -32.10
CA ARG A 414 2.30 1.08 -32.05
C ARG A 414 1.62 0.68 -33.37
N ARG A 415 0.29 0.79 -33.39
CA ARG A 415 -0.51 0.54 -34.60
C ARG A 415 -0.09 1.42 -35.79
N ASP A 416 0.29 2.66 -35.52
CA ASP A 416 0.77 3.65 -36.51
C ASP A 416 2.23 3.47 -36.92
N GLY A 417 2.93 2.50 -36.35
CA GLY A 417 4.35 2.24 -36.61
C GLY A 417 5.32 3.05 -35.76
N SER A 418 4.86 3.97 -34.91
CA SER A 418 5.72 4.68 -33.98
C SER A 418 6.20 3.75 -32.85
N PRO A 419 7.44 3.94 -32.33
CA PRO A 419 7.97 3.06 -31.29
C PRO A 419 7.35 3.33 -29.92
N PHE A 420 7.14 2.29 -29.12
CA PHE A 420 6.83 2.40 -27.70
C PHE A 420 8.10 2.68 -26.89
N VAL A 421 9.17 1.96 -27.20
CA VAL A 421 10.48 2.05 -26.54
C VAL A 421 11.59 2.00 -27.60
N ALA A 422 12.82 2.32 -27.21
CA ALA A 422 13.99 2.09 -28.06
C ALA A 422 14.10 0.60 -28.44
N PRO A 423 14.67 0.26 -29.59
CA PRO A 423 14.86 -1.12 -30.00
C PRO A 423 15.60 -1.94 -28.94
N LEU A 424 15.14 -3.18 -28.71
CA LEU A 424 15.69 -4.09 -27.72
C LEU A 424 16.62 -5.10 -28.42
N PRO A 425 17.79 -5.45 -27.86
CA PRO A 425 18.64 -6.52 -28.39
C PRO A 425 17.86 -7.84 -28.53
N LEU A 426 18.24 -8.66 -29.52
CA LEU A 426 17.65 -9.97 -29.77
C LEU A 426 18.70 -11.04 -30.16
N ASP A 427 19.95 -10.83 -29.77
CA ASP A 427 21.07 -11.71 -30.11
C ASP A 427 21.40 -12.73 -29.02
N GLY A 428 20.94 -12.47 -27.79
CA GLY A 428 21.21 -13.31 -26.63
C GLY A 428 20.07 -14.27 -26.26
N PRO A 429 20.36 -15.31 -25.46
CA PRO A 429 19.37 -16.32 -25.07
C PRO A 429 18.25 -15.76 -24.17
N GLU A 430 18.49 -14.67 -23.43
CA GLU A 430 17.51 -14.03 -22.54
C GLU A 430 16.79 -12.83 -23.17
N ASP A 431 17.16 -12.42 -24.37
CA ASP A 431 16.66 -11.18 -24.98
C ASP A 431 15.18 -11.30 -25.36
N ALA A 432 14.75 -12.47 -25.84
CA ALA A 432 13.34 -12.72 -26.10
C ALA A 432 12.48 -12.62 -24.83
N ASP A 433 12.98 -13.11 -23.68
CA ASP A 433 12.32 -12.98 -22.38
C ASP A 433 12.26 -11.51 -21.93
N ARG A 434 13.28 -10.72 -22.27
CA ARG A 434 13.32 -9.27 -22.03
C ARG A 434 12.29 -8.52 -22.83
N VAL A 435 12.09 -8.89 -24.11
CA VAL A 435 11.01 -8.34 -24.94
C VAL A 435 9.64 -8.67 -24.33
N ALA A 436 9.41 -9.92 -23.93
CA ALA A 436 8.16 -10.32 -23.29
C ALA A 436 7.93 -9.57 -21.96
N ALA A 437 8.96 -9.37 -21.15
CA ALA A 437 8.89 -8.57 -19.92
C ALA A 437 8.56 -7.10 -20.21
N CYS A 438 9.10 -6.52 -21.30
CA CYS A 438 8.75 -5.19 -21.77
C CYS A 438 7.24 -5.09 -22.09
N LEU A 439 6.71 -6.03 -22.83
CA LEU A 439 5.28 -6.04 -23.19
C LEU A 439 4.37 -6.12 -21.97
N VAL A 440 4.70 -6.97 -21.00
CA VAL A 440 3.97 -7.07 -19.73
C VAL A 440 4.02 -5.76 -18.97
N HIS A 441 5.19 -5.13 -18.88
CA HIS A 441 5.38 -3.85 -18.21
C HIS A 441 4.55 -2.74 -18.87
N LEU A 442 4.66 -2.57 -20.19
CA LEU A 442 3.89 -1.59 -20.96
C LEU A 442 2.37 -1.83 -20.82
N THR A 443 1.93 -3.10 -20.84
CA THR A 443 0.53 -3.44 -20.66
C THR A 443 0.02 -2.99 -19.30
N ARG A 444 0.77 -3.26 -18.21
CA ARG A 444 0.38 -2.83 -16.86
C ARG A 444 0.29 -1.31 -16.77
N TRP A 445 1.26 -0.60 -17.32
CA TRP A 445 1.25 0.86 -17.32
C TRP A 445 0.03 1.42 -18.07
N HIS A 446 -0.26 0.89 -19.26
CA HIS A 446 -1.44 1.30 -20.03
C HIS A 446 -2.75 0.97 -19.31
N GLN A 447 -2.84 -0.18 -18.63
CA GLN A 447 -4.01 -0.51 -17.82
C GLN A 447 -4.23 0.52 -16.70
N LEU A 448 -3.17 0.95 -16.00
CA LEU A 448 -3.28 1.97 -14.95
C LEU A 448 -3.67 3.33 -15.54
N ARG A 449 -3.08 3.73 -16.67
CA ARG A 449 -3.41 4.99 -17.34
C ARG A 449 -4.86 5.01 -17.81
N ASP A 450 -5.32 3.94 -18.42
CA ASP A 450 -6.63 3.84 -19.06
C ASP A 450 -7.72 3.30 -18.10
N LEU A 451 -7.37 3.10 -16.83
CA LEU A 451 -8.32 2.66 -15.79
C LEU A 451 -9.41 3.71 -15.57
N GLU A 452 -10.64 3.34 -15.84
CA GLU A 452 -11.82 4.18 -15.62
C GLU A 452 -12.86 3.46 -14.77
N ALA A 453 -13.41 4.19 -13.80
CA ALA A 453 -14.51 3.69 -13.00
C ALA A 453 -15.82 3.71 -13.80
N PRO A 454 -16.73 2.75 -13.58
CA PRO A 454 -18.08 2.86 -14.08
C PRO A 454 -18.78 4.10 -13.46
N PRO A 455 -19.92 4.56 -14.03
CA PRO A 455 -20.67 5.65 -13.41
C PRO A 455 -20.94 5.40 -11.93
N SER A 456 -20.54 6.36 -11.08
CA SER A 456 -20.52 6.19 -9.62
C SER A 456 -21.04 7.46 -8.95
N PRO A 457 -21.80 7.34 -7.84
CA PRO A 457 -22.16 8.48 -6.98
C PRO A 457 -20.95 9.23 -6.39
N LEU A 458 -19.76 8.65 -6.43
CA LEU A 458 -18.52 9.31 -6.01
C LEU A 458 -17.96 10.23 -7.09
N THR A 459 -18.39 10.06 -8.35
CA THR A 459 -17.96 10.93 -9.46
C THR A 459 -18.30 12.38 -9.16
N GLY A 460 -17.29 13.26 -9.17
CA GLY A 460 -17.44 14.68 -8.89
C GLY A 460 -17.52 15.06 -7.40
N ARG A 461 -17.52 14.09 -6.46
CA ARG A 461 -17.42 14.41 -5.02
C ARG A 461 -16.02 14.79 -4.59
N ILE A 462 -15.02 14.27 -5.26
CA ILE A 462 -13.60 14.60 -5.07
C ILE A 462 -13.10 15.26 -6.36
N ARG A 463 -12.26 16.27 -6.21
CA ARG A 463 -11.64 16.99 -7.33
C ARG A 463 -10.13 17.05 -7.17
N LEU A 464 -9.41 16.59 -8.21
CA LEU A 464 -7.99 16.77 -8.36
C LEU A 464 -7.73 18.13 -9.01
N GLU A 465 -6.94 18.98 -8.37
CA GLU A 465 -6.59 20.32 -8.84
C GLU A 465 -5.07 20.48 -8.86
N ILE A 466 -4.56 21.17 -9.88
CA ILE A 466 -3.16 21.57 -10.00
C ILE A 466 -3.12 23.09 -10.09
N ALA A 467 -2.33 23.74 -9.25
CA ALA A 467 -2.16 25.19 -9.26
C ALA A 467 -0.67 25.55 -9.26
N PRO A 468 -0.27 26.69 -9.81
CA PRO A 468 1.10 27.19 -9.62
C PRO A 468 1.40 27.30 -8.13
N TRP A 469 2.62 26.95 -7.72
CA TRP A 469 3.01 27.05 -6.32
C TRP A 469 2.83 28.48 -5.79
N GLY A 470 2.20 28.63 -4.64
CA GLY A 470 1.84 29.92 -4.05
C GLY A 470 0.57 30.56 -4.61
N SER A 471 -0.16 29.87 -5.51
CA SER A 471 -1.45 30.33 -6.05
C SER A 471 -2.59 29.42 -5.60
N ASP A 472 -3.75 30.03 -5.30
CA ASP A 472 -4.98 29.27 -5.03
C ASP A 472 -5.80 29.00 -6.29
N THR A 473 -5.45 29.61 -7.41
CA THR A 473 -6.18 29.46 -8.69
C THR A 473 -5.70 28.21 -9.43
N PRO A 474 -6.54 27.18 -9.61
CA PRO A 474 -6.18 26.00 -10.37
C PRO A 474 -5.91 26.34 -11.84
N LEU A 475 -4.95 25.61 -12.42
CA LEU A 475 -4.72 25.60 -13.86
C LEU A 475 -5.90 24.92 -14.56
N VAL A 476 -6.28 25.45 -15.71
CA VAL A 476 -7.39 24.91 -16.52
C VAL A 476 -6.79 24.13 -17.69
N PRO A 477 -7.27 22.91 -17.96
CA PRO A 477 -6.88 22.16 -19.14
C PRO A 477 -7.20 22.94 -20.43
N ASP A 478 -6.35 22.80 -21.44
CA ASP A 478 -6.56 23.34 -22.77
C ASP A 478 -7.61 22.53 -23.57
N SER A 479 -7.76 22.84 -24.88
CA SER A 479 -8.70 22.15 -25.77
C SER A 479 -8.43 20.66 -25.92
N ASP A 480 -7.21 20.22 -25.69
CA ASP A 480 -6.78 18.82 -25.77
C ASP A 480 -6.89 18.10 -24.41
N GLY A 481 -7.35 18.80 -23.37
CA GLY A 481 -7.47 18.30 -22.02
C GLY A 481 -6.14 18.27 -21.24
N GLU A 482 -5.09 18.93 -21.75
CA GLU A 482 -3.76 18.99 -21.13
C GLU A 482 -3.60 20.25 -20.27
N ILE A 483 -2.97 20.11 -19.11
CA ILE A 483 -2.47 21.25 -18.34
C ILE A 483 -1.03 21.52 -18.73
N ALA A 484 -0.77 22.67 -19.34
CA ALA A 484 0.57 23.09 -19.75
C ALA A 484 1.32 23.75 -18.59
N CYS A 485 2.41 23.13 -18.14
CA CYS A 485 3.34 23.65 -17.15
C CYS A 485 4.67 24.00 -17.84
N ARG A 486 5.09 25.29 -17.76
CA ARG A 486 6.22 25.80 -18.53
C ARG A 486 7.42 26.10 -17.66
N TYR A 487 8.59 25.69 -18.16
CA TYR A 487 9.86 26.10 -17.58
C TYR A 487 9.99 27.62 -17.62
N GLY A 488 10.48 28.20 -16.53
CA GLY A 488 10.91 29.58 -16.47
C GLY A 488 12.36 29.76 -16.94
N LEU A 489 12.78 31.00 -17.08
CA LEU A 489 14.18 31.36 -17.34
C LEU A 489 14.80 31.89 -16.05
N GLY A 490 15.85 31.24 -15.59
CA GLY A 490 16.65 31.68 -14.45
C GLY A 490 18.07 32.06 -14.87
N PRO A 491 18.87 32.63 -13.95
CA PRO A 491 20.25 33.03 -14.24
C PRO A 491 21.15 31.88 -14.70
N ALA A 492 20.86 30.66 -14.28
CA ALA A 492 21.64 29.46 -14.62
C ALA A 492 21.01 28.60 -15.73
N GLY A 493 19.95 29.07 -16.38
CA GLY A 493 19.25 28.36 -17.45
C GLY A 493 17.78 28.07 -17.14
N PRO A 494 17.16 27.10 -17.85
CA PRO A 494 15.76 26.73 -17.65
C PRO A 494 15.48 26.23 -16.23
N VAL A 495 14.44 26.79 -15.58
CA VAL A 495 14.00 26.45 -14.22
C VAL A 495 12.68 25.69 -14.32
N PRO A 496 12.58 24.46 -13.77
CA PRO A 496 11.35 23.70 -13.81
C PRO A 496 10.23 24.37 -13.00
N PRO A 497 8.97 24.28 -13.45
CA PRO A 497 7.83 24.82 -12.72
C PRO A 497 7.58 24.09 -11.42
N LEU A 498 7.15 24.82 -10.41
CA LEU A 498 6.68 24.32 -9.13
C LEU A 498 5.16 24.44 -9.08
N VAL A 499 4.49 23.37 -8.67
CA VAL A 499 3.03 23.34 -8.56
C VAL A 499 2.58 22.81 -7.20
N SER A 500 1.35 23.14 -6.81
CA SER A 500 0.60 22.50 -5.74
C SER A 500 -0.40 21.54 -6.35
N VAL A 501 -0.43 20.30 -5.89
CA VAL A 501 -1.43 19.29 -6.30
C VAL A 501 -2.36 19.04 -5.12
N ARG A 502 -3.66 19.22 -5.35
CA ARG A 502 -4.69 19.24 -4.31
C ARG A 502 -5.80 18.24 -4.61
N ILE A 503 -6.27 17.54 -3.59
CA ILE A 503 -7.39 16.61 -3.65
C ILE A 503 -8.48 17.16 -2.73
N ARG A 504 -9.52 17.77 -3.30
CA ARG A 504 -10.58 18.45 -2.55
C ARG A 504 -11.83 17.58 -2.44
N HIS A 505 -12.29 17.35 -1.22
CA HIS A 505 -13.59 16.74 -0.98
C HIS A 505 -14.68 17.82 -0.99
N LEU A 506 -15.50 17.84 -2.04
CA LEU A 506 -16.47 18.92 -2.29
C LEU A 506 -17.74 18.81 -1.44
N ALA A 507 -18.08 17.63 -0.94
CA ALA A 507 -19.18 17.46 -0.02
C ALA A 507 -18.79 18.00 1.37
N THR A 508 -19.72 18.66 2.06
CA THR A 508 -19.51 19.21 3.42
C THR A 508 -19.86 18.22 4.52
N THR A 509 -20.58 17.16 4.19
CA THR A 509 -21.00 16.09 5.10
C THR A 509 -20.84 14.72 4.42
N GLY A 510 -20.82 13.66 5.20
CA GLY A 510 -20.75 12.29 4.72
C GLY A 510 -19.52 11.53 5.22
N ARG A 511 -19.15 10.48 4.50
CA ARG A 511 -17.98 9.63 4.84
C ARG A 511 -16.68 10.23 4.32
N ARG A 512 -15.59 9.93 5.01
CA ARG A 512 -14.23 10.10 4.47
C ARG A 512 -14.06 9.15 3.28
N LEU A 513 -13.35 9.58 2.26
CA LEU A 513 -13.10 8.78 1.06
C LEU A 513 -11.61 8.49 0.94
N TRP A 514 -11.28 7.24 0.62
CA TRP A 514 -9.91 6.82 0.34
C TRP A 514 -9.50 7.31 -1.03
N CYS A 515 -8.37 8.00 -1.09
CA CYS A 515 -7.83 8.62 -2.29
C CYS A 515 -6.42 8.08 -2.54
N VAL A 516 -6.17 7.54 -3.73
CA VAL A 516 -4.84 7.17 -4.20
C VAL A 516 -4.51 8.04 -5.41
N LEU A 517 -3.36 8.70 -5.38
CA LEU A 517 -2.87 9.53 -6.47
C LEU A 517 -1.72 8.81 -7.18
N LEU A 518 -1.93 8.41 -8.43
CA LEU A 518 -0.91 7.83 -9.28
C LEU A 518 -0.23 8.93 -10.08
N ASP A 519 1.09 8.94 -10.06
CA ASP A 519 1.94 9.70 -10.98
C ASP A 519 2.45 8.73 -12.06
N LEU A 520 1.84 8.82 -13.24
CA LEU A 520 2.13 7.97 -14.41
C LEU A 520 3.01 8.75 -15.38
N THR A 521 4.27 8.36 -15.49
CA THR A 521 5.26 9.08 -16.30
C THR A 521 5.36 8.54 -17.73
N ASP A 522 5.88 9.35 -18.65
CA ASP A 522 6.15 8.94 -20.04
C ASP A 522 7.31 7.93 -20.16
N SER A 523 8.06 7.70 -19.08
CA SER A 523 9.04 6.61 -18.95
C SER A 523 8.44 5.27 -18.51
N TYR A 524 7.12 5.19 -18.52
CA TYR A 524 6.35 4.01 -18.12
C TYR A 524 6.52 3.61 -16.64
N ALA A 525 6.77 4.59 -15.76
CA ALA A 525 6.69 4.43 -14.32
C ALA A 525 5.30 4.77 -13.79
N SER A 526 4.96 4.23 -12.63
CA SER A 526 3.77 4.59 -11.84
C SER A 526 4.15 4.62 -10.36
N HIS A 527 3.89 5.73 -9.70
CA HIS A 527 4.21 5.95 -8.29
C HIS A 527 2.99 6.48 -7.54
N THR A 528 2.87 6.10 -6.28
CA THR A 528 1.80 6.55 -5.35
C THR A 528 2.30 7.55 -4.31
N GLY A 529 3.61 7.77 -4.23
CA GLY A 529 4.29 8.54 -3.18
C GLY A 529 3.94 10.03 -3.10
N LEU A 530 3.32 10.61 -4.14
CA LEU A 530 2.85 12.00 -4.07
C LEU A 530 1.78 12.21 -2.99
N PHE A 531 1.02 11.15 -2.64
CA PHE A 531 -0.04 11.18 -1.63
C PHE A 531 0.07 9.99 -0.65
N ASP A 532 1.29 9.71 -0.17
CA ASP A 532 1.66 8.71 0.85
C ASP A 532 1.00 7.33 0.64
N ASP A 533 1.06 6.79 -0.58
CA ASP A 533 0.44 5.51 -0.94
C ASP A 533 -1.08 5.44 -0.72
N GLY A 534 -1.75 6.57 -0.58
CA GLY A 534 -3.18 6.72 -0.36
C GLY A 534 -3.53 7.20 1.05
N ARG A 535 -4.55 8.04 1.13
CA ARG A 535 -5.07 8.60 2.39
C ARG A 535 -6.58 8.82 2.32
N PHE A 536 -7.21 8.87 3.49
CA PHE A 536 -8.59 9.36 3.59
C PHE A 536 -8.64 10.88 3.51
N VAL A 537 -9.58 11.39 2.69
CA VAL A 537 -9.91 12.82 2.62
C VAL A 537 -11.30 13.02 3.24
N GLY A 538 -11.38 13.89 4.24
CA GLY A 538 -12.62 14.19 4.96
C GLY A 538 -13.54 15.13 4.19
N PRO A 539 -14.87 15.09 4.46
CA PRO A 539 -15.83 16.02 3.86
C PRO A 539 -15.45 17.48 4.12
N GLY A 540 -15.43 18.30 3.06
CA GLY A 540 -15.07 19.72 3.13
C GLY A 540 -13.56 20.00 3.30
N HIS A 541 -12.71 18.95 3.38
CA HIS A 541 -11.26 19.10 3.54
C HIS A 541 -10.51 18.91 2.23
N THR A 542 -9.25 19.28 2.25
CA THR A 542 -8.32 19.17 1.13
C THR A 542 -7.09 18.37 1.56
N GLY A 543 -6.77 17.34 0.82
CA GLY A 543 -5.49 16.65 0.92
C GLY A 543 -4.49 17.29 -0.05
N TYR A 544 -3.26 17.47 0.38
CA TYR A 544 -2.18 18.06 -0.41
C TYR A 544 -1.12 17.02 -0.72
N ALA A 545 -0.68 16.98 -1.97
CA ALA A 545 0.50 16.18 -2.32
C ALA A 545 1.73 16.67 -1.56
N LEU A 546 2.59 15.73 -1.15
CA LEU A 546 3.81 16.01 -0.40
C LEU A 546 3.60 16.89 0.85
N ASP A 547 2.44 16.78 1.51
CA ASP A 547 2.07 17.58 2.70
C ASP A 547 2.18 19.09 2.45
N ASN A 548 1.57 19.53 1.37
CA ASN A 548 1.59 20.93 0.91
C ASN A 548 3.00 21.50 0.66
N ARG A 549 3.96 20.64 0.27
CA ARG A 549 5.24 21.09 -0.29
C ARG A 549 5.15 21.23 -1.81
N PRO A 550 6.01 22.05 -2.44
CA PRO A 550 5.99 22.21 -3.88
C PRO A 550 6.33 20.89 -4.59
N VAL A 551 5.52 20.55 -5.60
CA VAL A 551 5.83 19.48 -6.54
C VAL A 551 6.57 20.10 -7.72
N GLN A 552 7.81 19.67 -7.95
CA GLN A 552 8.61 20.13 -9.08
C GLN A 552 8.32 19.24 -10.30
N LEU A 553 7.88 19.84 -11.39
CA LEU A 553 7.66 19.15 -12.66
C LEU A 553 8.88 19.35 -13.56
N SER A 554 9.66 18.28 -13.76
CA SER A 554 10.90 18.37 -14.51
C SER A 554 10.95 17.36 -15.65
N LEU A 555 11.70 17.69 -16.71
CA LEU A 555 12.05 16.71 -17.72
C LEU A 555 12.87 15.57 -17.09
N PRO A 556 12.73 14.32 -17.55
CA PRO A 556 13.55 13.21 -17.07
C PRO A 556 15.05 13.52 -17.24
N ALA A 557 15.89 13.02 -16.34
CA ALA A 557 17.32 13.34 -16.28
C ALA A 557 18.10 13.08 -17.60
N HIS A 558 17.62 12.15 -18.43
CA HIS A 558 18.21 11.85 -19.74
C HIS A 558 17.76 12.81 -20.86
N ARG A 559 16.80 13.69 -20.61
CA ARG A 559 16.33 14.74 -21.56
C ARG A 559 16.88 16.10 -21.17
N THR A 560 17.77 16.63 -21.97
CA THR A 560 18.29 17.99 -21.76
C THR A 560 17.15 19.01 -21.95
N PRO A 561 16.98 19.99 -21.05
CA PRO A 561 16.01 21.07 -21.23
C PRO A 561 16.43 22.02 -22.38
N ARG A 562 15.95 21.73 -23.57
CA ARG A 562 16.17 22.56 -24.78
C ARG A 562 14.85 23.20 -25.23
N PRO A 563 14.85 24.36 -25.88
CA PRO A 563 13.64 24.96 -26.44
C PRO A 563 12.80 23.95 -27.23
N GLY A 564 11.52 23.79 -26.87
CA GLY A 564 10.59 22.85 -27.47
C GLY A 564 10.64 21.43 -26.93
N ALA A 565 11.55 21.11 -25.99
CA ALA A 565 11.53 19.83 -25.29
C ALA A 565 10.31 19.77 -24.35
N PHE A 566 9.66 18.63 -24.28
CA PHE A 566 8.52 18.42 -23.39
C PHE A 566 8.42 16.96 -22.90
N VAL A 567 7.63 16.77 -21.85
CA VAL A 567 7.23 15.48 -21.31
C VAL A 567 5.72 15.51 -21.01
N ARG A 568 5.07 14.37 -21.07
CA ARG A 568 3.68 14.18 -20.65
C ARG A 568 3.59 13.20 -19.52
N ASP A 569 2.96 13.61 -18.43
CA ASP A 569 2.67 12.78 -17.29
C ASP A 569 1.15 12.80 -17.03
N TRP A 570 0.64 11.76 -16.38
CA TRP A 570 -0.78 11.66 -16.04
C TRP A 570 -0.89 11.53 -14.53
N LEU A 571 -1.52 12.50 -13.90
CA LEU A 571 -1.95 12.39 -12.51
C LEU A 571 -3.33 11.75 -12.49
N LYS A 572 -3.39 10.50 -12.00
CA LYS A 572 -4.64 9.76 -11.90
C LYS A 572 -5.03 9.58 -10.45
N LEU A 573 -6.18 10.14 -10.10
CA LEU A 573 -6.81 9.96 -8.81
C LEU A 573 -7.78 8.78 -8.86
N ILE A 574 -7.64 7.84 -7.93
CA ILE A 574 -8.59 6.76 -7.67
C ILE A 574 -9.24 7.05 -6.31
N VAL A 575 -10.57 7.04 -6.26
CA VAL A 575 -11.36 7.33 -5.06
C VAL A 575 -12.22 6.13 -4.74
N CYS A 576 -12.19 5.67 -3.49
CA CYS A 576 -12.96 4.53 -2.99
C CYS A 576 -13.58 4.83 -1.63
N GLU A 577 -14.64 4.10 -1.26
CA GLU A 577 -15.16 4.13 0.10
C GLU A 577 -14.26 3.39 1.08
N GLY A 578 -13.57 2.36 0.63
CA GLY A 578 -12.61 1.59 1.40
C GLY A 578 -11.18 1.68 0.86
N GLU A 579 -10.23 1.23 1.63
CA GLU A 579 -8.80 1.28 1.35
C GLU A 579 -8.39 0.25 0.30
N LEU A 580 -7.68 0.70 -0.72
CA LEU A 580 -7.12 -0.14 -1.78
C LEU A 580 -5.72 -0.65 -1.40
N ASN A 581 -5.39 -1.86 -1.82
CA ASN A 581 -4.01 -2.34 -1.86
C ASN A 581 -3.23 -1.53 -2.91
N THR A 582 -2.22 -0.77 -2.49
CA THR A 582 -1.46 0.11 -3.41
C THR A 582 -0.26 -0.57 -4.07
N VAL A 583 0.16 -1.74 -3.60
CA VAL A 583 1.28 -2.51 -4.16
C VAL A 583 1.16 -2.70 -5.68
N PRO A 584 -0.01 -3.05 -6.26
CA PRO A 584 -0.14 -3.27 -7.69
C PRO A 584 0.00 -2.01 -8.53
N PHE A 585 -0.16 -0.83 -7.94
CA PHE A 585 -0.05 0.45 -8.65
C PHE A 585 1.39 0.91 -8.85
N HIS A 586 2.34 0.31 -8.13
CA HIS A 586 3.75 0.67 -8.26
C HIS A 586 4.40 -0.03 -9.45
N LEU A 587 5.00 0.76 -10.34
CA LEU A 587 5.80 0.31 -11.47
C LEU A 587 7.07 1.17 -11.55
N ASP A 588 8.23 0.53 -11.45
CA ASP A 588 9.48 1.20 -11.77
C ASP A 588 9.49 1.67 -13.23
N ARG A 589 10.31 2.67 -13.56
CA ARG A 589 10.53 3.04 -14.96
C ARG A 589 11.00 1.83 -15.78
N TRP A 590 10.60 1.77 -17.05
CA TRP A 590 11.15 0.77 -17.94
C TRP A 590 12.66 1.01 -18.15
N ASP A 591 13.47 0.00 -17.85
CA ASP A 591 14.91 -0.02 -18.10
C ASP A 591 15.29 -1.30 -18.83
N PRO A 592 15.74 -1.23 -20.08
CA PRO A 592 16.10 -2.40 -20.88
C PRO A 592 17.31 -3.16 -20.34
N LEU A 593 18.15 -2.54 -19.52
CA LEU A 593 19.38 -3.12 -18.98
C LEU A 593 19.20 -3.79 -17.62
N ALA A 594 18.05 -3.59 -16.96
CA ALA A 594 17.83 -4.20 -15.66
C ALA A 594 17.79 -5.73 -15.74
N PRO A 595 18.38 -6.42 -14.75
CA PRO A 595 18.37 -7.89 -14.70
C PRO A 595 16.94 -8.44 -14.76
N LEU A 596 16.71 -9.46 -15.60
CA LEU A 596 15.38 -10.12 -15.73
C LEU A 596 14.88 -10.68 -14.39
N GLY A 597 15.79 -11.01 -13.47
CA GLY A 597 15.46 -11.49 -12.12
C GLY A 597 14.91 -10.43 -11.18
N SER A 598 15.25 -9.15 -11.35
CA SER A 598 14.77 -8.06 -10.47
C SER A 598 13.33 -7.61 -10.80
N ARG A 599 12.86 -7.81 -12.01
CA ARG A 599 11.51 -7.43 -12.48
C ARG A 599 10.49 -8.55 -12.45
N GLY A 600 10.92 -9.80 -12.64
CA GLY A 600 10.09 -10.99 -12.43
C GLY A 600 10.11 -11.49 -10.99
N SER A 601 10.91 -10.88 -10.12
CA SER A 601 11.15 -11.27 -8.73
C SER A 601 9.96 -10.96 -7.81
N ALA A 602 9.09 -10.02 -8.16
CA ALA A 602 7.81 -9.85 -7.46
C ALA A 602 6.99 -11.14 -7.39
N LEU A 603 7.23 -12.07 -8.32
CA LEU A 603 6.58 -13.38 -8.38
C LEU A 603 7.43 -14.53 -7.81
N ARG A 604 8.71 -14.28 -7.42
CA ARG A 604 9.66 -15.36 -7.06
C ARG A 604 10.07 -15.41 -5.59
N HIS A 605 9.73 -14.45 -4.73
CA HIS A 605 10.22 -14.40 -3.35
C HIS A 605 9.11 -14.13 -2.34
N ALA A 606 8.07 -14.94 -2.36
CA ALA A 606 7.24 -15.15 -1.17
C ALA A 606 7.78 -16.39 -0.44
N ASP A 607 8.83 -16.23 0.36
CA ASP A 607 9.28 -17.27 1.27
C ASP A 607 8.24 -17.44 2.37
N GLY A 608 7.64 -18.58 2.40
CA GLY A 608 6.95 -19.09 3.56
C GLY A 608 5.43 -18.90 3.53
N LEU A 609 4.75 -20.01 3.45
CA LEU A 609 3.36 -20.14 3.92
C LEU A 609 3.36 -19.67 5.37
N LEU A 610 2.69 -18.56 5.65
CA LEU A 610 2.41 -18.14 7.01
C LEU A 610 1.37 -19.12 7.58
N ARG A 611 1.82 -20.12 8.34
CA ARG A 611 0.93 -21.07 9.01
C ARG A 611 0.49 -20.45 10.32
N PHE A 612 -0.80 -20.40 10.54
CA PHE A 612 -1.41 -19.94 11.78
C PHE A 612 -2.19 -21.08 12.42
N ASP A 613 -2.09 -21.20 13.73
CA ASP A 613 -2.99 -22.08 14.47
C ASP A 613 -4.42 -21.55 14.35
N ALA A 614 -5.37 -22.40 14.00
CA ALA A 614 -6.76 -22.01 13.89
C ALA A 614 -7.24 -21.43 15.22
N PRO A 615 -7.88 -20.24 15.25
CA PRO A 615 -8.48 -19.73 16.47
C PRO A 615 -9.63 -20.64 16.89
N GLU A 616 -9.75 -20.91 18.20
CA GLU A 616 -10.92 -21.58 18.74
C GLU A 616 -12.18 -20.74 18.43
N ARG A 617 -13.19 -21.41 17.88
CA ARG A 617 -14.47 -20.81 17.54
C ARG A 617 -15.17 -20.32 18.82
N SER A 618 -15.31 -19.01 18.99
CA SER A 618 -16.25 -18.45 19.96
C SER A 618 -17.67 -18.51 19.38
N SER A 619 -18.65 -18.69 20.28
CA SER A 619 -20.07 -18.91 19.99
C SER A 619 -20.70 -17.92 19.03
N ARG A 620 -21.71 -18.38 18.29
CA ARG A 620 -22.54 -17.62 17.33
C ARG A 620 -23.29 -16.51 18.04
N ASP A 621 -22.99 -15.26 17.67
CA ASP A 621 -23.86 -14.11 17.95
C ASP A 621 -24.36 -13.52 16.63
N ALA A 622 -25.68 -13.39 16.53
CA ALA A 622 -26.34 -12.73 15.40
C ALA A 622 -26.18 -11.22 15.53
N HIS A 623 -25.71 -10.56 14.48
CA HIS A 623 -25.60 -9.09 14.38
C HIS A 623 -26.58 -8.56 13.33
N PRO A 624 -27.13 -7.34 13.51
CA PRO A 624 -27.98 -6.72 12.50
C PRO A 624 -27.18 -6.45 11.22
N GLU A 625 -27.79 -6.78 10.10
CA GLU A 625 -27.26 -6.44 8.76
C GLU A 625 -27.29 -4.92 8.55
N GLU A 626 -26.13 -4.28 8.49
CA GLU A 626 -26.01 -3.12 7.62
C GLU A 626 -25.67 -3.66 6.22
N ALA A 627 -26.64 -3.63 5.33
CA ALA A 627 -26.47 -3.93 3.92
C ALA A 627 -25.54 -2.88 3.30
N GLY A 628 -24.25 -3.09 3.39
CA GLY A 628 -23.29 -2.43 2.53
C GLY A 628 -23.48 -2.99 1.12
N GLY A 629 -24.08 -2.21 0.22
CA GLY A 629 -24.03 -2.50 -1.21
C GLY A 629 -22.59 -2.64 -1.67
N PRO A 630 -22.33 -3.15 -2.88
CA PRO A 630 -20.98 -3.24 -3.42
C PRO A 630 -20.33 -1.85 -3.32
N GLY A 631 -19.16 -1.79 -2.68
CA GLY A 631 -18.42 -0.54 -2.45
C GLY A 631 -18.30 0.25 -3.75
N GLN A 632 -18.24 1.56 -3.65
CA GLN A 632 -18.22 2.45 -4.82
C GLN A 632 -16.82 3.03 -5.01
N TRP A 633 -16.47 3.28 -6.25
CA TRP A 633 -15.23 3.93 -6.60
C TRP A 633 -15.39 4.86 -7.80
N ALA A 634 -14.45 5.79 -7.95
CA ALA A 634 -14.42 6.74 -9.06
C ALA A 634 -12.97 7.02 -9.47
N THR A 635 -12.78 7.56 -10.66
CA THR A 635 -11.48 8.03 -11.15
C THR A 635 -11.57 9.43 -11.70
N GLN A 636 -10.45 10.15 -11.62
CA GLN A 636 -10.21 11.39 -12.35
C GLN A 636 -8.78 11.38 -12.85
N THR A 637 -8.58 11.68 -14.13
CA THR A 637 -7.25 11.78 -14.73
C THR A 637 -7.01 13.20 -15.21
N VAL A 638 -5.83 13.73 -14.90
CA VAL A 638 -5.36 15.03 -15.39
C VAL A 638 -4.05 14.79 -16.14
N GLN A 639 -4.01 15.17 -17.40
CA GLN A 639 -2.79 15.10 -18.20
C GLN A 639 -1.99 16.39 -18.03
N VAL A 640 -0.72 16.25 -17.70
CA VAL A 640 0.20 17.37 -17.49
C VAL A 640 1.28 17.35 -18.55
N ARG A 641 1.44 18.45 -19.25
CA ARG A 641 2.52 18.66 -20.20
C ARG A 641 3.52 19.65 -19.61
N THR A 642 4.71 19.15 -19.31
CA THR A 642 5.83 19.99 -18.88
C THR A 642 6.71 20.30 -20.07
N GLU A 643 6.87 21.58 -20.40
CA GLU A 643 7.57 22.01 -21.62
C GLU A 643 8.56 23.16 -21.40
N VAL A 644 9.64 23.14 -22.17
CA VAL A 644 10.56 24.28 -22.31
C VAL A 644 10.05 25.15 -23.46
N PRO A 645 9.69 26.42 -23.22
CA PRO A 645 9.16 27.28 -24.26
C PRO A 645 10.07 27.36 -25.49
N ARG A 646 9.47 27.43 -26.67
CA ARG A 646 10.20 27.83 -27.89
C ARG A 646 10.41 29.35 -27.80
N CYS A 647 11.64 29.80 -27.93
CA CYS A 647 11.97 31.24 -28.00
C CYS A 647 11.25 31.91 -29.16
#